data_0e13c87184f7f630c5e2b0bdc078cb45
#
_entry.id   0e13c87184f7f630c5e2b0bdc078cb45
#
_cell.length_a   1.000
_cell.length_b   1.000
_cell.length_c   1.000
_cell.angle_alpha   90.00
_cell.angle_beta   90.00
_cell.angle_gamma   90.00
#
_symmetry.space_group_name_H-M   'P 1'
#
loop_
_entity.id
_entity.type
_entity.pdbx_description
1 polymer ?
#
loop_
_entity_poly.entity_id
_entity_poly.type
_entity_poly.pdbx_seq_one_letter_code
_entity_poly.pdbx_strand_id
1 'polypeptide(L)'
;MAKVFLSHSSENKTIVREIANVLGECCIIDEISFELGEKTLDEIFRTMGQSDIIVFFISDPFLESPWVKKELVNAEILSNNRFVKILPIIIDETINYRDERIPEWLGKPFNLKYVYNVKIIVNKIENALRKINIKNNPLNQEIEKLFVGRNNEMARFESEINNIDNWIPTYIIAYNYFEGIGRRTFLRNALAKMNLIDKIHQPTFISIDARESVENFIYKLNSVSQDDSIWKYDLSQETIEKKISIAIDLSKQFFEAQEKIFIIDNGGIVLANHTIVDWFSQIVNDPYFENRLIFCVISQNRPNEMFLRNERRSLFYRIPELNKTETQSLFLKLLNIHKLQTIPKEDKQLYLKALSGIPSQINYAVQMIKDNPINAKIYINDIREYSDQFCNLLLERIKRDKIAYQLMLLLAKEEIISLTLIYKVFGDTEQTTNALQVLYDLSCCNYLQGDYEYVKLNPTIADFVDRLRLDLNEEFRRKLKSVTKSLLEEDLDKLLEEDYSQFMLTIQQMLKEKKKIPNKYFIPSLIIKNVIREYEKGHYTYVIELCNELLKNSNYDSQILWETRYRLSLAYARTQDSRFLESVNVFRSDNKLDYNFLMGFYYRHKRDATKALEHFEKVLQMSPDNSRAKREKVNVLLSVGKYVEALDLAKENYEQNKSNIFHIHSYFISIIRRHGLNESEKIILKGLMDEVKQNEAPKADDILRCMKGEYAFYVELNTMLAINILRDAMAVNVNSIYPIKSLIEVYRRSGQTVAAEELQRKLQNID
;
A
#
# COMPACT_ATOMS: atom_id res chain seq x y z
N MET A 1 6.95 -2.55 -30.38
CA MET A 1 7.88 -2.42 -29.23
C MET A 1 8.40 -1.01 -29.19
N ALA A 2 8.47 -0.41 -28.03
CA ALA A 2 9.09 0.89 -27.84
C ALA A 2 10.59 0.79 -28.17
N LYS A 3 11.14 1.88 -28.76
CA LYS A 3 12.52 1.93 -29.23
C LYS A 3 13.32 2.93 -28.40
N VAL A 4 14.57 2.61 -28.11
CA VAL A 4 15.49 3.47 -27.38
C VAL A 4 16.67 3.87 -28.28
N PHE A 5 16.99 5.16 -28.27
CA PHE A 5 18.18 5.71 -28.91
C PHE A 5 19.23 6.01 -27.84
N LEU A 6 20.46 5.52 -28.02
CA LEU A 6 21.57 5.72 -27.10
C LEU A 6 22.57 6.73 -27.69
N SER A 7 22.58 7.94 -27.13
CA SER A 7 23.54 9.00 -27.52
C SER A 7 24.73 9.00 -26.57
N HIS A 8 25.95 8.98 -27.11
CA HIS A 8 27.18 8.88 -26.34
C HIS A 8 28.38 9.51 -27.07
N SER A 9 29.44 9.79 -26.33
CA SER A 9 30.73 10.15 -26.96
C SER A 9 31.46 8.91 -27.47
N SER A 10 32.36 9.09 -28.43
CA SER A 10 33.20 8.01 -28.98
C SER A 10 34.02 7.29 -27.90
N GLU A 11 34.40 7.96 -26.84
CA GLU A 11 35.18 7.41 -25.73
C GLU A 11 34.36 6.48 -24.83
N ASN A 12 33.04 6.66 -24.79
CA ASN A 12 32.13 5.83 -23.98
C ASN A 12 31.55 4.61 -24.72
N LYS A 13 32.04 4.36 -25.95
CA LYS A 13 31.52 3.33 -26.85
C LYS A 13 31.52 1.91 -26.24
N THR A 14 32.48 1.59 -25.39
CA THR A 14 32.61 0.24 -24.79
C THR A 14 31.43 -0.05 -23.85
N ILE A 15 31.16 0.83 -22.89
CA ILE A 15 30.08 0.66 -21.93
C ILE A 15 28.70 0.72 -22.62
N VAL A 16 28.53 1.62 -23.59
CA VAL A 16 27.26 1.74 -24.32
C VAL A 16 26.96 0.53 -25.19
N ARG A 17 27.98 -0.07 -25.80
CA ARG A 17 27.81 -1.34 -26.53
C ARG A 17 27.47 -2.52 -25.65
N GLU A 18 28.01 -2.58 -24.43
CA GLU A 18 27.65 -3.60 -23.45
C GLU A 18 26.18 -3.46 -23.07
N ILE A 19 25.72 -2.25 -22.78
CA ILE A 19 24.32 -1.93 -22.49
C ILE A 19 23.41 -2.32 -23.66
N ALA A 20 23.78 -1.94 -24.87
CA ALA A 20 22.99 -2.24 -26.06
C ALA A 20 22.89 -3.73 -26.37
N ASN A 21 23.95 -4.48 -26.12
CA ASN A 21 23.94 -5.95 -26.28
C ASN A 21 22.93 -6.62 -25.34
N VAL A 22 22.78 -6.08 -24.12
CA VAL A 22 21.79 -6.57 -23.16
C VAL A 22 20.38 -6.17 -23.57
N LEU A 23 20.16 -4.93 -24.05
CA LEU A 23 18.86 -4.42 -24.47
C LEU A 23 18.35 -5.04 -25.79
N GLY A 24 19.24 -5.55 -26.64
CA GLY A 24 18.90 -6.23 -27.87
C GLY A 24 18.22 -5.38 -28.94
N GLU A 25 17.24 -5.95 -29.66
CA GLU A 25 16.59 -5.34 -30.84
C GLU A 25 15.81 -4.03 -30.60
N CYS A 26 15.48 -3.72 -29.37
CA CYS A 26 14.79 -2.47 -29.05
C CYS A 26 15.74 -1.26 -28.99
N CYS A 27 17.04 -1.50 -29.07
CA CYS A 27 18.08 -0.51 -28.90
C CYS A 27 18.66 -0.06 -30.25
N ILE A 28 18.85 1.24 -30.43
CA ILE A 28 19.53 1.86 -31.54
C ILE A 28 20.70 2.64 -30.98
N ILE A 29 21.92 2.26 -31.36
CA ILE A 29 23.11 2.99 -30.97
C ILE A 29 23.49 3.98 -32.08
N ASP A 30 23.90 5.16 -31.67
CA ASP A 30 24.59 6.09 -32.57
C ASP A 30 26.02 5.57 -32.84
N GLU A 31 26.16 4.71 -33.81
CA GLU A 31 27.48 4.29 -34.32
C GLU A 31 27.99 5.37 -35.27
N ILE A 32 28.48 6.47 -34.77
CA ILE A 32 29.33 7.36 -35.53
C ILE A 32 30.71 6.66 -35.64
N SER A 33 30.83 5.76 -36.62
CA SER A 33 32.14 5.31 -37.05
C SER A 33 32.73 6.38 -37.94
N PHE A 34 33.72 7.09 -37.45
CA PHE A 34 34.50 8.11 -38.19
C PHE A 34 35.21 7.55 -39.40
N GLU A 35 35.09 6.27 -39.75
CA GLU A 35 35.89 5.61 -40.77
C GLU A 35 35.20 5.29 -42.10
N LEU A 36 33.87 5.43 -42.19
CA LEU A 36 33.17 5.12 -43.46
C LEU A 36 31.96 6.03 -43.67
N GLY A 37 32.18 7.13 -44.41
CA GLY A 37 31.20 7.88 -45.21
C GLY A 37 29.87 8.27 -44.54
N GLU A 38 29.79 9.57 -44.23
CA GLU A 38 28.55 10.39 -44.14
C GLU A 38 27.26 9.70 -43.77
N LYS A 39 27.10 9.27 -42.51
CA LYS A 39 25.79 9.34 -41.88
C LYS A 39 25.53 10.78 -41.56
N THR A 40 24.67 11.42 -42.35
CA THR A 40 24.33 12.83 -42.20
C THR A 40 23.61 13.04 -40.85
N LEU A 41 23.80 14.21 -40.22
CA LEU A 41 23.01 14.63 -39.05
C LEU A 41 21.52 14.38 -39.22
N ASP A 42 21.01 14.49 -40.44
CA ASP A 42 19.62 14.22 -40.78
C ASP A 42 19.19 12.77 -40.50
N GLU A 43 20.10 11.78 -40.64
CA GLU A 43 19.79 10.39 -40.33
C GLU A 43 19.76 10.12 -38.83
N ILE A 44 20.66 10.75 -38.05
CA ILE A 44 20.65 10.72 -36.59
C ILE A 44 19.37 11.36 -36.10
N PHE A 45 19.03 12.55 -36.56
CA PHE A 45 17.80 13.24 -36.15
C PHE A 45 16.53 12.47 -36.55
N ARG A 46 16.53 11.83 -37.68
CA ARG A 46 15.42 10.95 -38.11
C ARG A 46 15.29 9.75 -37.16
N THR A 47 16.40 9.13 -36.77
CA THR A 47 16.43 7.98 -35.87
C THR A 47 15.99 8.36 -34.46
N MET A 48 16.49 9.49 -33.93
CA MET A 48 16.00 10.08 -32.67
C MET A 48 14.49 10.33 -32.73
N GLY A 49 14.00 10.91 -33.85
CA GLY A 49 12.58 11.17 -34.06
C GLY A 49 11.71 9.90 -34.17
N GLN A 50 12.27 8.75 -34.42
CA GLN A 50 11.58 7.45 -34.47
C GLN A 50 11.63 6.68 -33.15
N SER A 51 12.44 7.15 -32.21
CA SER A 51 12.60 6.51 -30.89
C SER A 51 11.59 7.02 -29.88
N ASP A 52 11.23 6.18 -28.94
CA ASP A 52 10.32 6.52 -27.83
C ASP A 52 11.09 7.02 -26.61
N ILE A 53 12.36 6.62 -26.48
CA ILE A 53 13.29 7.06 -25.45
C ILE A 53 14.59 7.53 -26.10
N ILE A 54 15.16 8.60 -25.61
CA ILE A 54 16.51 9.04 -25.90
C ILE A 54 17.30 9.03 -24.61
N VAL A 55 18.35 8.21 -24.56
CA VAL A 55 19.29 8.14 -23.43
C VAL A 55 20.53 8.93 -23.76
N PHE A 56 20.92 9.87 -22.92
CA PHE A 56 22.17 10.60 -23.01
C PHE A 56 23.16 10.10 -21.98
N PHE A 57 24.28 9.55 -22.41
CA PHE A 57 25.38 9.15 -21.53
C PHE A 57 26.34 10.32 -21.33
N ILE A 58 26.13 11.05 -20.24
CA ILE A 58 26.83 12.30 -19.94
C ILE A 58 28.19 12.01 -19.33
N SER A 59 29.22 12.50 -19.99
CA SER A 59 30.64 12.47 -19.57
C SER A 59 31.33 13.73 -20.02
N ASP A 60 32.57 13.97 -19.57
CA ASP A 60 33.35 15.15 -20.00
C ASP A 60 33.50 15.19 -21.51
N PRO A 61 33.95 14.11 -22.23
CA PRO A 61 33.99 14.07 -23.68
C PRO A 61 32.63 14.26 -24.37
N PHE A 62 31.54 13.83 -23.72
CA PHE A 62 30.19 14.04 -24.23
C PHE A 62 29.81 15.50 -24.24
N LEU A 63 30.06 16.22 -23.16
CA LEU A 63 29.70 17.63 -23.02
C LEU A 63 30.56 18.57 -23.91
N GLU A 64 31.76 18.16 -24.24
CA GLU A 64 32.65 18.91 -25.15
C GLU A 64 32.34 18.72 -26.64
N SER A 65 31.66 17.65 -27.01
CA SER A 65 31.35 17.30 -28.38
C SER A 65 30.42 18.29 -29.08
N PRO A 66 30.84 18.89 -30.20
CA PRO A 66 29.96 19.78 -31.00
C PRO A 66 28.73 19.03 -31.59
N TRP A 67 28.84 17.73 -31.81
CA TRP A 67 27.76 16.88 -32.34
C TRP A 67 26.68 16.67 -31.28
N VAL A 68 27.09 16.35 -30.09
CA VAL A 68 26.19 16.15 -28.95
C VAL A 68 25.38 17.44 -28.67
N LYS A 69 25.96 18.61 -28.76
CA LYS A 69 25.24 19.88 -28.63
C LYS A 69 24.07 19.99 -29.61
N LYS A 70 24.23 19.49 -30.85
CA LYS A 70 23.16 19.50 -31.86
C LYS A 70 22.09 18.41 -31.53
N GLU A 71 22.52 17.27 -31.05
CA GLU A 71 21.58 16.22 -30.58
C GLU A 71 20.74 16.69 -29.39
N LEU A 72 21.35 17.37 -28.43
CA LEU A 72 20.63 17.95 -27.28
C LEU A 72 19.55 18.95 -27.73
N VAL A 73 19.90 19.87 -28.67
CA VAL A 73 18.91 20.82 -29.21
C VAL A 73 17.77 20.11 -29.92
N ASN A 74 18.09 19.06 -30.72
CA ASN A 74 17.05 18.30 -31.39
C ASN A 74 16.17 17.51 -30.42
N ALA A 75 16.76 16.94 -29.37
CA ALA A 75 16.02 16.23 -28.32
C ALA A 75 15.08 17.19 -27.55
N GLU A 76 15.51 18.41 -27.27
CA GLU A 76 14.64 19.43 -26.67
C GLU A 76 13.43 19.75 -27.56
N ILE A 77 13.64 19.92 -28.86
CA ILE A 77 12.55 20.12 -29.83
C ILE A 77 11.62 18.90 -29.86
N LEU A 78 12.17 17.70 -29.87
CA LEU A 78 11.37 16.47 -29.88
C LEU A 78 10.58 16.29 -28.59
N SER A 79 11.16 16.58 -27.43
CA SER A 79 10.47 16.48 -26.14
C SER A 79 9.30 17.47 -26.02
N ASN A 80 9.42 18.65 -26.63
CA ASN A 80 8.38 19.66 -26.65
C ASN A 80 7.26 19.36 -27.64
N ASN A 81 7.55 18.73 -28.77
CA ASN A 81 6.61 18.50 -29.86
C ASN A 81 6.03 17.08 -29.90
N ARG A 82 6.71 16.11 -29.31
CA ARG A 82 6.30 14.69 -29.28
C ARG A 82 6.59 14.10 -27.89
N PHE A 83 5.84 13.10 -27.47
CA PHE A 83 6.10 12.34 -26.25
C PHE A 83 7.32 11.42 -26.40
N VAL A 84 8.51 12.01 -26.48
CA VAL A 84 9.77 11.29 -26.37
C VAL A 84 10.28 11.43 -24.94
N LYS A 85 10.55 10.31 -24.27
CA LYS A 85 11.14 10.35 -22.93
C LYS A 85 12.65 10.58 -23.05
N ILE A 86 13.14 11.61 -22.40
CA ILE A 86 14.58 11.85 -22.27
C ILE A 86 15.05 11.19 -20.96
N LEU A 87 16.14 10.43 -21.04
CA LEU A 87 16.76 9.76 -19.90
C LEU A 87 18.25 10.11 -19.86
N PRO A 88 18.65 11.18 -19.17
CA PRO A 88 20.04 11.50 -18.98
C PRO A 88 20.67 10.63 -17.89
N ILE A 89 21.88 10.12 -18.14
CA ILE A 89 22.64 9.28 -17.20
C ILE A 89 24.09 9.80 -17.19
N ILE A 90 24.55 10.27 -16.03
CA ILE A 90 25.96 10.64 -15.85
C ILE A 90 26.77 9.36 -15.63
N ILE A 91 27.75 9.12 -16.50
CA ILE A 91 28.65 7.96 -16.44
C ILE A 91 30.10 8.39 -16.11
N ASP A 92 30.30 9.59 -15.69
CA ASP A 92 31.59 10.21 -15.35
C ASP A 92 31.49 10.82 -13.95
N GLU A 93 32.29 10.32 -12.99
CA GLU A 93 32.24 10.74 -11.59
C GLU A 93 32.68 12.19 -11.36
N THR A 94 33.38 12.78 -12.34
CA THR A 94 33.83 14.19 -12.28
C THR A 94 32.71 15.18 -12.61
N ILE A 95 31.62 14.70 -13.24
CA ILE A 95 30.48 15.51 -13.68
C ILE A 95 29.38 15.43 -12.63
N ASN A 96 28.83 16.58 -12.25
CA ASN A 96 27.64 16.65 -11.44
C ASN A 96 26.52 17.41 -12.17
N TYR A 97 25.29 17.30 -11.68
CA TYR A 97 24.11 17.90 -12.32
C TYR A 97 24.10 19.43 -12.39
N ARG A 98 25.05 20.11 -11.68
CA ARG A 98 25.25 21.56 -11.69
C ARG A 98 26.30 22.01 -12.70
N ASP A 99 26.85 21.09 -13.47
CA ASP A 99 27.85 21.46 -14.50
C ASP A 99 27.20 22.42 -15.50
N GLU A 100 27.81 23.60 -15.69
CA GLU A 100 27.27 24.66 -16.53
C GLU A 100 27.12 24.29 -18.01
N ARG A 101 27.76 23.21 -18.44
CA ARG A 101 27.67 22.67 -19.80
C ARG A 101 26.42 21.85 -20.02
N ILE A 102 25.78 21.34 -18.94
CA ILE A 102 24.51 20.60 -19.02
C ILE A 102 23.39 21.64 -19.24
N PRO A 103 22.59 21.51 -20.32
CA PRO A 103 21.48 22.41 -20.57
C PRO A 103 20.50 22.47 -19.40
N GLU A 104 19.99 23.68 -19.11
CA GLU A 104 19.09 23.91 -17.98
C GLU A 104 17.83 22.99 -17.99
N TRP A 105 17.28 22.76 -19.18
CA TRP A 105 16.14 21.90 -19.39
C TRP A 105 16.43 20.41 -19.13
N LEU A 106 17.69 19.98 -19.22
CA LEU A 106 18.13 18.59 -18.97
C LEU A 106 18.62 18.41 -17.53
N GLY A 107 19.32 19.40 -16.97
CA GLY A 107 19.92 19.29 -15.65
C GLY A 107 18.96 19.54 -14.49
N LYS A 108 18.09 20.54 -14.59
CA LYS A 108 17.18 20.95 -13.50
C LYS A 108 16.05 19.95 -13.18
N PRO A 109 15.39 19.32 -14.18
CA PRO A 109 14.31 18.38 -13.91
C PRO A 109 14.79 17.01 -13.40
N PHE A 110 16.04 16.69 -13.61
CA PHE A 110 16.61 15.38 -13.30
C PHE A 110 17.74 15.58 -12.30
N ASN A 111 17.61 15.06 -11.11
CA ASN A 111 18.69 15.03 -10.14
C ASN A 111 19.74 14.03 -10.62
N LEU A 112 20.56 14.46 -11.60
CA LEU A 112 21.49 13.62 -12.34
C LEU A 112 22.62 13.17 -11.43
N LYS A 113 22.81 11.88 -11.30
CA LYS A 113 23.88 11.28 -10.54
C LYS A 113 24.73 10.37 -11.39
N TYR A 114 25.97 10.23 -10.96
CA TYR A 114 26.91 9.29 -11.51
C TYR A 114 26.43 7.86 -11.32
N VAL A 115 26.33 7.10 -12.41
CA VAL A 115 25.96 5.68 -12.43
C VAL A 115 26.85 4.97 -13.45
N TYR A 116 27.82 4.19 -12.99
CA TYR A 116 28.72 3.43 -13.88
C TYR A 116 28.37 1.93 -13.93
N ASN A 117 27.37 1.49 -13.23
CA ASN A 117 26.98 0.07 -13.23
C ASN A 117 26.05 -0.24 -14.40
N VAL A 118 26.53 -1.07 -15.35
CA VAL A 118 25.77 -1.47 -16.56
C VAL A 118 24.42 -2.07 -16.21
N LYS A 119 24.32 -2.91 -15.17
CA LYS A 119 23.07 -3.55 -14.77
C LYS A 119 22.05 -2.53 -14.28
N ILE A 120 22.48 -1.51 -13.51
CA ILE A 120 21.61 -0.42 -13.05
C ILE A 120 21.10 0.40 -14.25
N ILE A 121 22.00 0.74 -15.17
CA ILE A 121 21.66 1.51 -16.38
C ILE A 121 20.64 0.72 -17.24
N VAL A 122 20.88 -0.56 -17.47
CA VAL A 122 19.96 -1.43 -18.21
C VAL A 122 18.60 -1.49 -17.54
N ASN A 123 18.55 -1.70 -16.22
CA ASN A 123 17.29 -1.72 -15.47
C ASN A 123 16.51 -0.40 -15.60
N LYS A 124 17.19 0.76 -15.54
CA LYS A 124 16.57 2.07 -15.75
C LYS A 124 15.95 2.18 -17.15
N ILE A 125 16.68 1.79 -18.18
CA ILE A 125 16.22 1.85 -19.58
C ILE A 125 15.04 0.89 -19.79
N GLU A 126 15.14 -0.36 -19.33
CA GLU A 126 14.08 -1.35 -19.46
C GLU A 126 12.79 -0.91 -18.76
N ASN A 127 12.90 -0.36 -17.53
CA ASN A 127 11.74 0.17 -16.82
C ASN A 127 11.08 1.34 -17.57
N ALA A 128 11.90 2.21 -18.17
CA ALA A 128 11.40 3.29 -19.00
C ALA A 128 10.67 2.77 -20.27
N LEU A 129 11.21 1.73 -20.92
CA LEU A 129 10.58 1.06 -22.08
C LEU A 129 9.25 0.40 -21.69
N ARG A 130 9.22 -0.35 -20.59
CA ARG A 130 8.01 -1.00 -20.06
C ARG A 130 6.91 0.03 -19.78
N LYS A 131 7.26 1.15 -19.16
CA LYS A 131 6.34 2.24 -18.89
C LYS A 131 5.75 2.86 -20.16
N ILE A 132 6.58 3.06 -21.17
CA ILE A 132 6.11 3.58 -22.45
C ILE A 132 5.15 2.61 -23.11
N ASN A 133 5.41 1.31 -23.08
CA ASN A 133 4.52 0.29 -23.61
C ASN A 133 3.15 0.32 -22.89
N ILE A 134 3.12 0.54 -21.57
CA ILE A 134 1.88 0.71 -20.80
C ILE A 134 1.20 2.05 -21.11
N LYS A 135 1.96 3.13 -21.26
CA LYS A 135 1.44 4.49 -21.55
C LYS A 135 1.05 4.70 -23.02
N ASN A 136 1.62 3.97 -23.95
CA ASN A 136 1.32 4.11 -25.38
C ASN A 136 -0.08 3.59 -25.76
N ASN A 137 -0.86 3.10 -24.81
CA ASN A 137 -2.28 2.95 -25.03
C ASN A 137 -2.92 4.35 -25.18
N PRO A 138 -3.47 4.71 -26.35
CA PRO A 138 -4.05 6.04 -26.60
C PRO A 138 -5.12 6.43 -25.58
N LEU A 139 -5.88 5.45 -25.08
CA LEU A 139 -6.90 5.65 -24.06
C LEU A 139 -6.31 6.16 -22.74
N ASN A 140 -5.17 5.62 -22.33
CA ASN A 140 -4.52 6.03 -21.08
C ASN A 140 -3.98 7.46 -21.17
N GLN A 141 -3.44 7.84 -22.34
CA GLN A 141 -2.96 9.22 -22.57
C GLN A 141 -4.10 10.24 -22.48
N GLU A 142 -5.29 9.89 -23.00
CA GLU A 142 -6.46 10.76 -22.91
C GLU A 142 -6.98 10.84 -21.47
N ILE A 143 -7.00 9.72 -20.75
CA ILE A 143 -7.44 9.67 -19.34
C ILE A 143 -6.47 10.42 -18.42
N GLU A 144 -5.15 10.28 -18.59
CA GLU A 144 -4.16 11.00 -17.79
C GLU A 144 -4.22 12.52 -17.98
N LYS A 145 -4.56 12.98 -19.17
CA LYS A 145 -4.77 14.42 -19.47
C LYS A 145 -6.13 14.94 -19.00
N LEU A 146 -7.02 14.04 -18.59
CA LEU A 146 -8.38 14.39 -18.25
C LEU A 146 -8.44 15.03 -16.85
N PHE A 147 -8.50 16.36 -16.82
CA PHE A 147 -8.83 17.12 -15.63
C PHE A 147 -10.13 17.89 -15.86
N VAL A 148 -11.14 17.64 -15.04
CA VAL A 148 -12.50 18.20 -15.24
C VAL A 148 -12.97 18.91 -13.99
N GLY A 149 -13.48 20.12 -14.20
CA GLY A 149 -14.10 20.92 -13.14
C GLY A 149 -13.09 21.46 -12.12
N ARG A 150 -13.55 21.63 -10.88
CA ARG A 150 -12.77 22.14 -9.74
C ARG A 150 -12.18 23.55 -9.94
N ASN A 151 -12.79 24.35 -10.82
CA ASN A 151 -12.31 25.71 -11.08
C ASN A 151 -12.42 26.59 -9.83
N ASN A 152 -13.49 26.44 -9.05
CA ASN A 152 -13.69 27.19 -7.81
C ASN A 152 -12.70 26.74 -6.75
N GLU A 153 -12.47 25.43 -6.62
CA GLU A 153 -11.49 24.85 -5.70
C GLU A 153 -10.07 25.27 -6.08
N MET A 154 -9.75 25.30 -7.38
CA MET A 154 -8.46 25.79 -7.87
C MET A 154 -8.25 27.27 -7.55
N ALA A 155 -9.24 28.11 -7.80
CA ALA A 155 -9.19 29.53 -7.48
C ALA A 155 -9.07 29.79 -5.98
N ARG A 156 -9.79 29.01 -5.16
CA ARG A 156 -9.72 29.10 -3.72
C ARG A 156 -8.35 28.66 -3.19
N PHE A 157 -7.83 27.54 -3.67
CA PHE A 157 -6.50 27.05 -3.32
C PHE A 157 -5.41 28.07 -3.68
N GLU A 158 -5.50 28.65 -4.88
CA GLU A 158 -4.60 29.72 -5.33
C GLU A 158 -4.69 30.97 -4.43
N SER A 159 -5.90 31.36 -4.05
CA SER A 159 -6.14 32.45 -3.10
C SER A 159 -5.58 32.17 -1.73
N GLU A 160 -5.71 30.95 -1.22
CA GLU A 160 -5.16 30.56 0.10
C GLU A 160 -3.64 30.56 0.11
N ILE A 161 -2.98 30.18 -0.98
CA ILE A 161 -1.51 30.27 -1.10
C ILE A 161 -1.02 31.71 -1.30
N ASN A 162 -1.72 32.53 -2.10
CA ASN A 162 -1.29 33.88 -2.44
C ASN A 162 -1.70 34.96 -1.43
N ASN A 163 -2.65 34.67 -0.55
CA ASN A 163 -3.33 35.69 0.27
C ASN A 163 -2.68 35.94 1.62
N ILE A 164 -1.55 35.37 1.91
CA ILE A 164 -0.95 35.45 3.23
C ILE A 164 0.37 36.21 3.13
N ASP A 165 0.33 37.51 3.34
CA ASP A 165 1.46 38.39 3.68
C ASP A 165 2.85 37.92 3.18
N ASN A 166 2.98 37.55 1.91
CA ASN A 166 4.20 37.00 1.29
C ASN A 166 4.72 35.68 1.93
N TRP A 167 3.85 34.88 2.49
CA TRP A 167 4.22 33.63 3.13
C TRP A 167 3.93 32.42 2.21
N ILE A 168 4.90 31.51 2.08
CA ILE A 168 4.78 30.26 1.33
C ILE A 168 4.82 29.09 2.34
N PRO A 169 3.84 28.18 2.35
CA PRO A 169 3.87 27.03 3.24
C PRO A 169 5.05 26.10 2.89
N THR A 170 5.67 25.54 3.91
CA THR A 170 6.72 24.52 3.74
C THR A 170 6.11 23.22 3.22
N TYR A 171 4.90 22.91 3.66
CA TYR A 171 4.18 21.73 3.21
C TYR A 171 2.68 21.96 3.06
N ILE A 172 2.09 21.20 2.15
CA ILE A 172 0.65 21.19 1.89
C ILE A 172 0.11 19.80 2.15
N ILE A 173 -0.99 19.68 2.90
CA ILE A 173 -1.73 18.42 3.05
C ILE A 173 -3.05 18.52 2.31
N ALA A 174 -3.14 17.83 1.17
CA ALA A 174 -4.39 17.64 0.44
C ALA A 174 -5.09 16.39 0.98
N TYR A 175 -6.25 16.57 1.64
CA TYR A 175 -6.91 15.46 2.32
C TYR A 175 -8.37 15.28 1.93
N ASN A 176 -8.84 14.04 2.01
CA ASN A 176 -10.24 13.62 2.02
C ASN A 176 -10.30 12.16 2.46
N TYR A 177 -11.34 11.80 3.21
CA TYR A 177 -11.57 10.45 3.69
C TYR A 177 -11.78 9.46 2.53
N PHE A 178 -12.50 9.89 1.48
CA PHE A 178 -12.78 9.03 0.34
C PHE A 178 -11.57 8.88 -0.58
N GLU A 179 -11.19 7.63 -0.81
CA GLU A 179 -10.20 7.30 -1.81
C GLU A 179 -10.74 7.51 -3.23
N GLY A 180 -9.83 7.79 -4.19
CA GLY A 180 -10.25 8.04 -5.57
C GLY A 180 -10.95 9.38 -5.82
N ILE A 181 -10.97 10.29 -4.84
CA ILE A 181 -11.52 11.65 -4.97
C ILE A 181 -10.67 12.54 -5.90
N GLY A 182 -9.47 12.12 -6.26
CA GLY A 182 -8.57 12.86 -7.16
C GLY A 182 -7.66 13.87 -6.46
N ARG A 183 -7.28 13.63 -5.20
CA ARG A 183 -6.34 14.48 -4.42
C ARG A 183 -5.02 14.73 -5.15
N ARG A 184 -4.39 13.66 -5.65
CA ARG A 184 -3.13 13.71 -6.41
C ARG A 184 -3.26 14.56 -7.67
N THR A 185 -4.29 14.30 -8.46
CA THR A 185 -4.55 14.99 -9.72
C THR A 185 -4.85 16.47 -9.49
N PHE A 186 -5.64 16.79 -8.45
CA PHE A 186 -5.93 18.17 -8.08
C PHE A 186 -4.65 18.93 -7.70
N LEU A 187 -3.89 18.40 -6.74
CA LEU A 187 -2.70 19.09 -6.22
C LEU A 187 -1.66 19.33 -7.32
N ARG A 188 -1.41 18.32 -8.16
CA ARG A 188 -0.52 18.47 -9.32
C ARG A 188 -0.98 19.58 -10.28
N ASN A 189 -2.26 19.57 -10.66
CA ASN A 189 -2.78 20.58 -11.59
C ASN A 189 -2.81 21.98 -10.97
N ALA A 190 -3.13 22.10 -9.67
CA ALA A 190 -3.12 23.36 -8.95
C ALA A 190 -1.71 23.97 -8.90
N LEU A 191 -0.71 23.20 -8.49
CA LEU A 191 0.68 23.67 -8.42
C LEU A 191 1.26 23.97 -9.81
N ALA A 192 0.90 23.17 -10.83
CA ALA A 192 1.32 23.44 -12.22
C ALA A 192 0.69 24.74 -12.77
N LYS A 193 -0.57 25.02 -12.45
CA LYS A 193 -1.25 26.28 -12.81
C LYS A 193 -0.55 27.49 -12.18
N MET A 194 -0.05 27.34 -10.96
CA MET A 194 0.66 28.38 -10.22
C MET A 194 2.14 28.48 -10.58
N ASN A 195 2.63 27.67 -11.52
CA ASN A 195 4.05 27.55 -11.92
C ASN A 195 4.99 27.16 -10.74
N LEU A 196 4.45 26.48 -9.72
CA LEU A 196 5.25 25.96 -8.61
C LEU A 196 5.86 24.58 -8.94
N ILE A 197 5.36 23.93 -9.98
CA ILE A 197 5.94 22.74 -10.62
C ILE A 197 5.80 22.90 -12.14
N ASP A 198 6.68 22.23 -12.89
CA ASP A 198 6.56 22.19 -14.35
C ASP A 198 5.33 21.36 -14.77
N LYS A 199 4.61 21.81 -15.82
CA LYS A 199 3.45 21.10 -16.39
C LYS A 199 3.82 19.77 -17.03
N ILE A 200 5.01 19.69 -17.60
CA ILE A 200 5.52 18.53 -18.34
C ILE A 200 6.21 17.55 -17.38
N HIS A 201 6.88 18.08 -16.37
CA HIS A 201 7.60 17.29 -15.38
C HIS A 201 6.64 16.48 -14.51
N GLN A 202 6.97 15.21 -14.31
CA GLN A 202 6.22 14.38 -13.37
C GLN A 202 6.95 14.40 -12.02
N PRO A 203 6.32 14.96 -10.98
CA PRO A 203 6.98 15.07 -9.69
C PRO A 203 7.27 13.68 -9.08
N THR A 204 8.30 13.64 -8.26
CA THR A 204 8.66 12.46 -7.49
C THR A 204 7.59 12.11 -6.48
N PHE A 205 7.10 10.87 -6.51
CA PHE A 205 6.14 10.34 -5.55
C PHE A 205 6.77 9.26 -4.69
N ILE A 206 6.69 9.46 -3.38
CA ILE A 206 6.97 8.41 -2.39
C ILE A 206 5.70 8.08 -1.62
N SER A 207 5.60 6.91 -1.02
CA SER A 207 4.49 6.56 -0.13
C SER A 207 5.01 6.32 1.27
N ILE A 208 4.24 6.76 2.28
CA ILE A 208 4.51 6.49 3.69
C ILE A 208 3.29 5.82 4.28
N ASP A 209 3.46 4.60 4.74
CA ASP A 209 2.38 3.80 5.31
C ASP A 209 2.35 3.92 6.84
N ALA A 210 1.22 3.58 7.43
CA ALA A 210 1.07 3.52 8.88
C ALA A 210 2.18 2.65 9.50
N ARG A 211 2.80 3.13 10.57
CA ARG A 211 3.93 2.52 11.28
C ARG A 211 5.29 2.60 10.58
N GLU A 212 5.39 3.25 9.43
CA GLU A 212 6.71 3.56 8.88
C GLU A 212 7.39 4.66 9.70
N SER A 213 8.70 4.56 9.79
CA SER A 213 9.54 5.43 10.58
C SER A 213 10.40 6.36 9.71
N VAL A 214 11.14 7.24 10.32
CA VAL A 214 12.06 8.15 9.63
C VAL A 214 13.10 7.41 8.77
N GLU A 215 13.52 6.21 9.17
CA GLU A 215 14.42 5.38 8.39
C GLU A 215 13.81 4.99 7.04
N ASN A 216 12.52 4.60 7.03
CA ASN A 216 11.81 4.33 5.77
C ASN A 216 11.75 5.57 4.87
N PHE A 217 11.49 6.74 5.46
CA PHE A 217 11.47 7.99 4.74
C PHE A 217 12.84 8.30 4.12
N ILE A 218 13.93 8.17 4.89
CA ILE A 218 15.30 8.34 4.41
C ILE A 218 15.60 7.39 3.25
N TYR A 219 15.35 6.09 3.40
CA TYR A 219 15.63 5.12 2.34
C TYR A 219 14.81 5.38 1.08
N LYS A 220 13.53 5.77 1.21
CA LYS A 220 12.66 6.10 0.06
C LYS A 220 13.10 7.39 -0.64
N LEU A 221 13.50 8.41 0.10
CA LEU A 221 14.08 9.61 -0.50
C LEU A 221 15.40 9.28 -1.18
N ASN A 222 16.24 8.48 -0.53
CA ASN A 222 17.53 8.12 -1.11
C ASN A 222 17.40 7.27 -2.38
N SER A 223 16.43 6.37 -2.45
CA SER A 223 16.16 5.58 -3.65
C SER A 223 15.82 6.45 -4.87
N VAL A 224 15.33 7.66 -4.64
CA VAL A 224 15.04 8.65 -5.69
C VAL A 224 16.21 9.60 -5.91
N SER A 225 16.85 10.05 -4.83
CA SER A 225 17.98 10.99 -4.90
C SER A 225 19.30 10.31 -5.26
N GLN A 226 19.46 9.00 -5.00
CA GLN A 226 20.66 8.19 -5.21
C GLN A 226 21.93 8.79 -4.57
N ASP A 227 21.82 9.21 -3.30
CA ASP A 227 22.95 9.75 -2.58
C ASP A 227 23.80 8.66 -1.93
N ASP A 228 24.95 8.33 -2.51
CA ASP A 228 25.89 7.33 -2.01
C ASP A 228 26.41 7.65 -0.60
N SER A 229 26.32 8.92 -0.16
CA SER A 229 26.76 9.33 1.16
C SER A 229 25.96 8.70 2.29
N ILE A 230 24.70 8.32 2.04
CA ILE A 230 23.80 7.70 3.04
C ILE A 230 24.26 6.30 3.42
N TRP A 231 24.84 5.57 2.48
CA TRP A 231 25.34 4.21 2.74
C TRP A 231 26.52 4.16 3.75
N LYS A 232 27.09 5.32 4.03
CA LYS A 232 28.13 5.44 5.08
C LYS A 232 27.56 5.42 6.48
N TYR A 233 26.25 5.64 6.64
CA TYR A 233 25.59 5.65 7.95
C TYR A 233 24.96 4.30 8.28
N ASP A 234 25.23 3.79 9.46
CA ASP A 234 24.43 2.73 10.08
C ASP A 234 23.26 3.39 10.81
N LEU A 235 22.13 3.59 10.11
CA LEU A 235 20.96 4.26 10.67
C LEU A 235 20.45 3.59 11.96
N SER A 236 20.78 2.32 12.20
CA SER A 236 20.37 1.64 13.42
C SER A 236 21.12 2.14 14.65
N GLN A 237 22.32 2.68 14.47
CA GLN A 237 23.16 3.22 15.56
C GLN A 237 23.00 4.73 15.73
N GLU A 238 22.46 5.42 14.74
CA GLU A 238 22.30 6.86 14.80
C GLU A 238 21.15 7.28 15.72
N THR A 239 21.28 8.45 16.35
CA THR A 239 20.20 9.03 17.15
C THR A 239 19.07 9.52 16.25
N ILE A 240 17.87 9.71 16.83
CA ILE A 240 16.72 10.21 16.07
C ILE A 240 16.99 11.61 15.48
N GLU A 241 17.69 12.48 16.21
CA GLU A 241 18.06 13.81 15.75
C GLU A 241 19.00 13.75 14.55
N LYS A 242 19.96 12.79 14.55
CA LYS A 242 20.86 12.59 13.43
C LYS A 242 20.12 12.07 12.19
N LYS A 243 19.19 11.14 12.37
CA LYS A 243 18.33 10.65 11.29
C LYS A 243 17.47 11.77 10.70
N ILE A 244 16.91 12.63 11.54
CA ILE A 244 16.15 13.81 11.09
C ILE A 244 17.06 14.76 10.32
N SER A 245 18.30 15.01 10.78
CA SER A 245 19.28 15.81 10.05
C SER A 245 19.58 15.24 8.65
N ILE A 246 19.76 13.93 8.54
CA ILE A 246 19.97 13.24 7.25
C ILE A 246 18.74 13.43 6.33
N ALA A 247 17.52 13.26 6.85
CA ALA A 247 16.31 13.48 6.08
C ALA A 247 16.15 14.93 5.60
N ILE A 248 16.55 15.90 6.43
CA ILE A 248 16.58 17.32 6.08
C ILE A 248 17.58 17.56 4.95
N ASP A 249 18.79 17.03 5.05
CA ASP A 249 19.84 17.24 4.04
C ASP A 249 19.46 16.62 2.68
N LEU A 250 18.83 15.44 2.70
CA LEU A 250 18.24 14.86 1.48
C LEU A 250 17.14 15.76 0.90
N SER A 251 16.24 16.25 1.74
CA SER A 251 15.13 17.11 1.30
C SER A 251 15.63 18.45 0.74
N LYS A 252 16.76 19.00 1.25
CA LYS A 252 17.41 20.16 0.70
C LYS A 252 17.89 19.93 -0.74
N GLN A 253 18.44 18.74 -1.04
CA GLN A 253 18.87 18.40 -2.40
C GLN A 253 17.71 18.46 -3.41
N PHE A 254 16.51 17.97 -3.02
CA PHE A 254 15.30 18.10 -3.86
C PHE A 254 14.90 19.55 -4.06
N PHE A 255 14.93 20.35 -3.00
CA PHE A 255 14.59 21.76 -3.12
C PHE A 255 15.56 22.51 -4.03
N GLU A 256 16.86 22.26 -3.91
CA GLU A 256 17.90 22.83 -4.76
C GLU A 256 17.78 22.41 -6.22
N ALA A 257 17.30 21.18 -6.48
CA ALA A 257 16.94 20.72 -7.82
C ALA A 257 15.59 21.28 -8.33
N GLN A 258 14.95 22.18 -7.57
CA GLN A 258 13.62 22.76 -7.86
C GLN A 258 12.49 21.71 -7.91
N GLU A 259 12.71 20.55 -7.34
CA GLU A 259 11.69 19.51 -7.24
C GLU A 259 10.85 19.64 -5.98
N LYS A 260 9.63 19.07 -6.03
CA LYS A 260 8.74 18.92 -4.88
C LYS A 260 8.59 17.44 -4.57
N ILE A 261 8.59 17.11 -3.28
CA ILE A 261 8.42 15.75 -2.80
C ILE A 261 6.92 15.52 -2.56
N PHE A 262 6.31 14.67 -3.39
CA PHE A 262 4.92 14.26 -3.21
C PHE A 262 4.86 13.00 -2.36
N ILE A 263 4.15 13.07 -1.23
CA ILE A 263 4.02 11.96 -0.28
C ILE A 263 2.59 11.43 -0.33
N ILE A 264 2.43 10.17 -0.72
CA ILE A 264 1.17 9.44 -0.57
C ILE A 264 1.15 8.90 0.85
N ASP A 265 0.40 9.58 1.70
CA ASP A 265 0.27 9.25 3.11
C ASP A 265 -0.89 8.30 3.37
N ASN A 266 -0.56 7.10 3.85
CA ASN A 266 -1.50 6.08 4.27
C ASN A 266 -1.52 5.93 5.80
N GLY A 267 -1.42 7.05 6.50
CA GLY A 267 -1.47 7.13 7.96
C GLY A 267 -0.10 7.09 8.65
N GLY A 268 1.00 7.32 7.91
CA GLY A 268 2.35 7.41 8.47
C GLY A 268 2.81 8.85 8.74
N ILE A 269 2.20 9.82 8.07
CA ILE A 269 2.43 11.27 8.31
C ILE A 269 1.29 11.85 9.14
N VAL A 270 0.05 11.75 8.66
CA VAL A 270 -1.14 12.15 9.41
C VAL A 270 -1.71 10.91 10.08
N LEU A 271 -1.53 10.81 11.39
CA LEU A 271 -1.89 9.63 12.16
C LEU A 271 -3.42 9.49 12.32
N ALA A 272 -3.88 8.31 12.74
CA ALA A 272 -5.29 8.03 12.96
C ALA A 272 -5.93 8.91 14.06
N ASN A 273 -5.13 9.44 14.98
CA ASN A 273 -5.56 10.44 15.98
C ASN A 273 -5.56 11.88 15.46
N HIS A 274 -5.34 12.07 14.14
CA HIS A 274 -5.30 13.35 13.45
C HIS A 274 -4.09 14.25 13.75
N THR A 275 -3.09 13.76 14.48
CA THR A 275 -1.82 14.47 14.69
C THR A 275 -0.84 14.17 13.55
N ILE A 276 0.15 15.04 13.39
CA ILE A 276 1.28 14.80 12.48
C ILE A 276 2.37 14.07 13.27
N VAL A 277 3.03 13.10 12.64
CA VAL A 277 4.10 12.34 13.28
C VAL A 277 5.29 13.25 13.63
N ASP A 278 5.88 13.03 14.80
CA ASP A 278 6.86 13.93 15.40
C ASP A 278 8.10 14.14 14.52
N TRP A 279 8.63 13.06 13.92
CA TRP A 279 9.83 13.17 13.08
C TRP A 279 9.58 14.02 11.82
N PHE A 280 8.39 13.93 11.21
CA PHE A 280 8.05 14.75 10.05
C PHE A 280 7.85 16.21 10.45
N SER A 281 7.19 16.44 11.58
CA SER A 281 7.03 17.79 12.16
C SER A 281 8.39 18.46 12.40
N GLN A 282 9.38 17.73 12.91
CA GLN A 282 10.73 18.24 13.10
C GLN A 282 11.44 18.57 11.77
N ILE A 283 11.28 17.73 10.74
CA ILE A 283 11.85 17.98 9.40
C ILE A 283 11.29 19.28 8.81
N VAL A 284 9.96 19.44 8.78
CA VAL A 284 9.32 20.60 8.15
C VAL A 284 9.53 21.89 8.92
N ASN A 285 9.89 21.81 10.19
CA ASN A 285 10.21 22.94 11.05
C ASN A 285 11.69 23.41 10.97
N ASP A 286 12.53 22.74 10.17
CA ASP A 286 13.91 23.20 9.95
C ASP A 286 13.92 24.63 9.38
N PRO A 287 14.76 25.54 9.91
CA PRO A 287 14.84 26.93 9.44
C PRO A 287 15.13 27.08 7.93
N TYR A 288 15.83 26.11 7.35
CA TYR A 288 16.12 26.12 5.91
C TYR A 288 14.86 26.13 5.05
N PHE A 289 13.78 25.48 5.49
CA PHE A 289 12.54 25.37 4.72
C PHE A 289 11.54 26.52 4.96
N GLU A 290 11.91 27.51 5.74
CA GLU A 290 11.05 28.67 5.96
C GLU A 290 10.73 29.40 4.64
N ASN A 291 9.44 29.62 4.38
CA ASN A 291 8.93 30.19 3.12
C ASN A 291 9.34 29.41 1.85
N ARG A 292 9.50 28.09 1.96
CA ARG A 292 9.93 27.23 0.87
C ARG A 292 9.05 26.00 0.79
N LEU A 293 8.14 25.95 -0.18
CA LEU A 293 7.32 24.74 -0.40
C LEU A 293 8.18 23.60 -0.91
N ILE A 294 8.23 22.52 -0.16
CA ILE A 294 8.97 21.31 -0.51
C ILE A 294 8.09 20.06 -0.50
N PHE A 295 7.19 19.92 0.49
CA PHE A 295 6.41 18.71 0.68
C PHE A 295 4.95 18.88 0.26
N CYS A 296 4.44 17.91 -0.53
CA CYS A 296 3.08 17.83 -1.00
C CYS A 296 2.46 16.51 -0.51
N VAL A 297 1.80 16.53 0.63
CA VAL A 297 1.23 15.34 1.28
C VAL A 297 -0.20 15.09 0.79
N ILE A 298 -0.48 13.86 0.40
CA ILE A 298 -1.79 13.40 -0.08
C ILE A 298 -2.30 12.38 0.93
N SER A 299 -3.18 12.80 1.84
CA SER A 299 -3.63 11.99 2.97
C SER A 299 -5.11 11.61 2.90
N GLN A 300 -5.45 10.44 3.44
CA GLN A 300 -6.84 10.08 3.75
C GLN A 300 -7.28 10.67 5.07
N ASN A 301 -6.36 10.81 6.01
CA ASN A 301 -6.65 11.34 7.33
C ASN A 301 -6.73 12.87 7.30
N ARG A 302 -7.71 13.41 8.00
CA ARG A 302 -7.82 14.85 8.22
C ARG A 302 -6.83 15.26 9.32
N PRO A 303 -5.92 16.21 9.09
CA PRO A 303 -5.10 16.75 10.16
C PRO A 303 -5.96 17.56 11.13
N ASN A 304 -5.57 17.56 12.41
CA ASN A 304 -6.26 18.36 13.43
C ASN A 304 -5.79 19.81 13.38
N GLU A 305 -6.58 20.66 12.74
CA GLU A 305 -6.29 22.09 12.56
C GLU A 305 -6.18 22.88 13.89
N MET A 306 -6.80 22.39 14.97
CA MET A 306 -6.74 23.09 16.26
C MET A 306 -5.34 23.03 16.89
N PHE A 307 -4.62 21.92 16.75
CA PHE A 307 -3.24 21.82 17.23
C PHE A 307 -2.24 22.61 16.36
N LEU A 308 -2.61 22.90 15.12
CA LEU A 308 -1.72 23.44 14.08
C LEU A 308 -1.99 24.92 13.75
N ARG A 309 -3.00 25.53 14.36
CA ARG A 309 -3.31 26.97 14.15
C ARG A 309 -2.16 27.93 14.40
N ASN A 310 -1.14 27.50 15.14
CA ASN A 310 0.07 28.27 15.41
C ASN A 310 1.25 27.93 14.45
N GLU A 311 1.10 26.90 13.61
CA GLU A 311 2.14 26.54 12.64
C GLU A 311 1.91 27.28 11.31
N ARG A 312 2.59 28.41 11.14
CA ARG A 312 2.58 29.20 9.88
C ARG A 312 3.18 28.46 8.68
N ARG A 313 3.65 27.19 8.84
CA ARG A 313 4.37 26.44 7.82
C ARG A 313 3.52 25.48 7.01
N SER A 314 2.25 25.33 7.33
CA SER A 314 1.38 24.33 6.75
C SER A 314 0.12 24.89 6.10
N LEU A 315 -0.29 24.27 4.99
CA LEU A 315 -1.60 24.50 4.38
C LEU A 315 -2.36 23.16 4.34
N PHE A 316 -3.53 23.11 4.99
CA PHE A 316 -4.42 21.96 4.95
C PHE A 316 -5.60 22.23 4.03
N TYR A 317 -5.72 21.44 2.96
CA TYR A 317 -6.73 21.65 1.95
C TYR A 317 -7.60 20.40 1.76
N ARG A 318 -8.88 20.51 2.13
CA ARG A 318 -9.84 19.45 1.86
C ARG A 318 -10.24 19.46 0.39
N ILE A 319 -10.08 18.31 -0.30
CA ILE A 319 -10.55 18.15 -1.68
C ILE A 319 -12.01 17.66 -1.64
N PRO A 320 -13.00 18.46 -2.02
CA PRO A 320 -14.40 18.03 -2.00
C PRO A 320 -14.72 17.09 -3.15
N GLU A 321 -15.89 16.48 -3.11
CA GLU A 321 -16.50 15.72 -4.19
C GLU A 321 -16.80 16.65 -5.39
N LEU A 322 -16.84 16.12 -6.60
CA LEU A 322 -17.29 16.86 -7.77
C LEU A 322 -18.76 17.24 -7.62
N ASN A 323 -19.11 18.47 -7.97
CA ASN A 323 -20.50 18.87 -8.03
C ASN A 323 -21.25 18.17 -9.18
N LYS A 324 -22.57 18.31 -9.24
CA LYS A 324 -23.41 17.61 -10.24
C LYS A 324 -23.01 17.90 -11.67
N THR A 325 -22.67 19.16 -11.99
CA THR A 325 -22.27 19.58 -13.34
C THR A 325 -20.92 19.00 -13.72
N GLU A 326 -19.98 19.00 -12.79
CA GLU A 326 -18.64 18.44 -12.97
C GLU A 326 -18.70 16.91 -13.09
N THR A 327 -19.51 16.24 -12.25
CA THR A 327 -19.79 14.81 -12.33
C THR A 327 -20.33 14.43 -13.71
N GLN A 328 -21.33 15.18 -14.20
CA GLN A 328 -21.87 14.98 -15.54
C GLN A 328 -20.82 15.19 -16.63
N SER A 329 -20.02 16.25 -16.53
CA SER A 329 -18.96 16.55 -17.49
C SER A 329 -17.90 15.44 -17.54
N LEU A 330 -17.43 14.96 -16.39
CA LEU A 330 -16.45 13.86 -16.31
C LEU A 330 -17.04 12.56 -16.89
N PHE A 331 -18.26 12.21 -16.49
CA PHE A 331 -18.93 11.00 -16.96
C PHE A 331 -19.10 11.00 -18.49
N LEU A 332 -19.58 12.10 -19.07
CA LEU A 332 -19.76 12.21 -20.52
C LEU A 332 -18.44 12.19 -21.29
N LYS A 333 -17.39 12.83 -20.76
CA LYS A 333 -16.05 12.78 -21.37
C LYS A 333 -15.48 11.38 -21.37
N LEU A 334 -15.58 10.64 -20.26
CA LEU A 334 -15.14 9.25 -20.18
C LEU A 334 -15.93 8.34 -21.13
N LEU A 335 -17.27 8.50 -21.23
CA LEU A 335 -18.06 7.77 -22.20
C LEU A 335 -17.60 8.06 -23.65
N ASN A 336 -17.24 9.31 -23.95
CA ASN A 336 -16.70 9.69 -25.26
C ASN A 336 -15.36 9.04 -25.56
N ILE A 337 -14.42 9.09 -24.61
CA ILE A 337 -13.10 8.46 -24.70
C ILE A 337 -13.23 6.96 -24.99
N HIS A 338 -14.13 6.27 -24.29
CA HIS A 338 -14.40 4.86 -24.49
C HIS A 338 -15.34 4.53 -25.66
N LYS A 339 -15.74 5.52 -26.47
CA LYS A 339 -16.64 5.37 -27.64
C LYS A 339 -18.01 4.77 -27.29
N LEU A 340 -18.55 5.12 -26.12
CA LEU A 340 -19.83 4.64 -25.58
C LEU A 340 -20.97 5.65 -25.75
N GLN A 341 -20.97 6.43 -26.82
CA GLN A 341 -21.98 7.48 -27.06
C GLN A 341 -23.38 6.93 -27.36
N THR A 342 -23.48 5.67 -27.83
CA THR A 342 -24.71 5.01 -28.22
C THR A 342 -25.65 4.66 -27.07
N ILE A 343 -25.22 4.82 -25.82
CA ILE A 343 -26.03 4.52 -24.64
C ILE A 343 -27.26 5.43 -24.59
N PRO A 344 -28.47 4.90 -24.32
CA PRO A 344 -29.70 5.67 -24.23
C PRO A 344 -29.59 6.83 -23.24
N LYS A 345 -30.23 7.95 -23.58
CA LYS A 345 -30.24 9.16 -22.74
C LYS A 345 -30.84 8.90 -21.35
N GLU A 346 -31.82 8.03 -21.27
CA GLU A 346 -32.47 7.62 -20.02
C GLU A 346 -31.49 6.88 -19.10
N ASP A 347 -30.68 5.95 -19.63
CA ASP A 347 -29.68 5.21 -18.86
C ASP A 347 -28.57 6.14 -18.34
N LYS A 348 -28.11 7.08 -19.18
CA LYS A 348 -27.17 8.13 -18.73
C LYS A 348 -27.73 8.93 -17.55
N GLN A 349 -29.02 9.29 -17.57
CA GLN A 349 -29.64 10.01 -16.47
C GLN A 349 -29.75 9.18 -15.19
N LEU A 350 -30.03 7.86 -15.32
CA LEU A 350 -30.04 6.96 -14.16
C LEU A 350 -28.67 6.85 -13.50
N TYR A 351 -27.61 6.71 -14.30
CA TYR A 351 -26.24 6.73 -13.79
C TYR A 351 -25.89 8.04 -13.08
N LEU A 352 -26.20 9.18 -13.70
CA LEU A 352 -25.95 10.50 -13.09
C LEU A 352 -26.66 10.72 -11.75
N LYS A 353 -27.79 10.06 -11.53
CA LYS A 353 -28.50 10.07 -10.23
C LYS A 353 -27.84 9.16 -9.19
N ALA A 354 -27.11 8.12 -9.63
CA ALA A 354 -26.44 7.16 -8.75
C ALA A 354 -25.01 7.60 -8.36
N LEU A 355 -24.38 8.45 -9.18
CA LEU A 355 -23.01 8.92 -8.96
C LEU A 355 -22.96 10.01 -7.87
N SER A 356 -22.00 9.86 -6.95
CA SER A 356 -21.80 10.74 -5.78
C SER A 356 -20.70 11.78 -5.97
N GLY A 357 -20.18 11.98 -7.17
CA GLY A 357 -19.14 12.98 -7.45
C GLY A 357 -17.71 12.51 -7.17
N ILE A 358 -17.52 11.22 -6.95
CA ILE A 358 -16.19 10.62 -6.73
C ILE A 358 -15.62 10.17 -8.09
N PRO A 359 -14.48 10.73 -8.56
CA PRO A 359 -13.94 10.41 -9.90
C PRO A 359 -13.67 8.92 -10.13
N SER A 360 -13.19 8.18 -9.14
CA SER A 360 -12.97 6.73 -9.26
C SER A 360 -14.29 5.96 -9.43
N GLN A 361 -15.37 6.36 -8.74
CA GLN A 361 -16.71 5.79 -8.92
C GLN A 361 -17.22 6.05 -10.34
N ILE A 362 -17.00 7.26 -10.87
CA ILE A 362 -17.40 7.62 -12.23
C ILE A 362 -16.64 6.76 -13.25
N ASN A 363 -15.34 6.61 -13.09
CA ASN A 363 -14.53 5.75 -13.95
C ASN A 363 -14.99 4.29 -13.89
N TYR A 364 -15.24 3.77 -12.69
CA TYR A 364 -15.77 2.42 -12.49
C TYR A 364 -17.10 2.23 -13.21
N ALA A 365 -18.03 3.18 -13.08
CA ALA A 365 -19.32 3.14 -13.75
C ALA A 365 -19.16 3.04 -15.28
N VAL A 366 -18.24 3.81 -15.85
CA VAL A 366 -17.96 3.77 -17.29
C VAL A 366 -17.34 2.43 -17.71
N GLN A 367 -16.46 1.85 -16.92
CA GLN A 367 -15.91 0.52 -17.19
C GLN A 367 -16.99 -0.57 -17.15
N MET A 368 -17.92 -0.51 -16.19
CA MET A 368 -19.06 -1.43 -16.13
C MET A 368 -19.95 -1.31 -17.38
N ILE A 369 -20.23 -0.09 -17.82
CA ILE A 369 -20.98 0.16 -19.06
C ILE A 369 -20.25 -0.41 -20.28
N LYS A 370 -18.92 -0.27 -20.34
CA LYS A 370 -18.09 -0.81 -21.42
C LYS A 370 -18.20 -2.33 -21.55
N ASP A 371 -18.33 -3.04 -20.42
CA ASP A 371 -18.47 -4.51 -20.43
C ASP A 371 -19.82 -4.96 -20.99
N ASN A 372 -20.91 -4.20 -20.77
CA ASN A 372 -22.24 -4.52 -21.29
C ASN A 372 -23.01 -3.27 -21.71
N PRO A 373 -22.66 -2.67 -22.86
CA PRO A 373 -23.28 -1.43 -23.33
C PRO A 373 -24.78 -1.55 -23.64
N ILE A 374 -25.23 -2.77 -23.97
CA ILE A 374 -26.65 -3.02 -24.39
C ILE A 374 -27.56 -3.01 -23.17
N ASN A 375 -27.08 -3.49 -22.01
CA ASN A 375 -27.88 -3.59 -20.81
C ASN A 375 -27.21 -2.88 -19.62
N ALA A 376 -26.85 -1.62 -19.83
CA ALA A 376 -26.15 -0.79 -18.87
C ALA A 376 -26.89 -0.66 -17.52
N LYS A 377 -28.21 -0.80 -17.49
CA LYS A 377 -29.05 -0.64 -16.27
C LYS A 377 -28.71 -1.62 -15.14
N ILE A 378 -28.16 -2.79 -15.45
CA ILE A 378 -27.89 -3.86 -14.48
C ILE A 378 -26.98 -3.36 -13.34
N TYR A 379 -26.02 -2.48 -13.62
CA TYR A 379 -24.97 -2.07 -12.68
C TYR A 379 -25.31 -0.85 -11.82
N ILE A 380 -26.52 -0.26 -11.95
CA ILE A 380 -26.88 0.98 -11.23
C ILE A 380 -26.93 0.76 -9.73
N ASN A 381 -27.41 -0.40 -9.29
CA ASN A 381 -27.46 -0.72 -7.86
C ASN A 381 -26.06 -0.91 -7.29
N ASP A 382 -25.17 -1.56 -8.04
CA ASP A 382 -23.77 -1.79 -7.64
C ASP A 382 -23.02 -0.47 -7.44
N ILE A 383 -23.35 0.55 -8.25
CA ILE A 383 -22.75 1.88 -8.14
C ILE A 383 -23.31 2.65 -6.93
N ARG A 384 -24.55 2.43 -6.54
CA ARG A 384 -25.13 3.05 -5.33
C ARG A 384 -24.54 2.49 -4.04
N GLU A 385 -24.15 1.22 -4.05
CA GLU A 385 -23.59 0.52 -2.88
C GLU A 385 -22.06 0.52 -2.90
N TYR A 386 -21.46 1.64 -3.25
CA TYR A 386 -20.03 1.86 -3.52
C TYR A 386 -19.06 1.58 -2.35
N SER A 387 -19.47 1.01 -1.24
CA SER A 387 -18.55 0.74 -0.12
C SER A 387 -17.93 -0.67 -0.16
N ASP A 388 -18.36 -1.58 0.70
CA ASP A 388 -17.78 -2.94 0.81
C ASP A 388 -18.17 -3.85 -0.37
N GLN A 389 -19.33 -3.63 -0.99
CA GLN A 389 -19.73 -4.36 -2.18
C GLN A 389 -18.87 -4.02 -3.39
N PHE A 390 -18.38 -2.78 -3.49
CA PHE A 390 -17.46 -2.37 -4.55
C PHE A 390 -16.20 -3.24 -4.60
N CYS A 391 -15.54 -3.45 -3.47
CA CYS A 391 -14.34 -4.28 -3.41
C CYS A 391 -14.64 -5.74 -3.79
N ASN A 392 -15.79 -6.28 -3.39
CA ASN A 392 -16.21 -7.64 -3.79
C ASN A 392 -16.46 -7.74 -5.31
N LEU A 393 -17.20 -6.80 -5.89
CA LEU A 393 -17.48 -6.77 -7.32
C LEU A 393 -16.21 -6.58 -8.15
N LEU A 394 -15.31 -5.71 -7.67
CA LEU A 394 -14.01 -5.50 -8.29
C LEU A 394 -13.16 -6.77 -8.27
N LEU A 395 -13.12 -7.46 -7.13
CA LEU A 395 -12.42 -8.73 -6.97
C LEU A 395 -12.94 -9.79 -7.94
N GLU A 396 -14.27 -9.97 -8.03
CA GLU A 396 -14.89 -10.91 -8.96
C GLU A 396 -14.60 -10.59 -10.42
N ARG A 397 -14.48 -9.32 -10.74
CA ARG A 397 -14.09 -8.88 -12.08
C ARG A 397 -12.63 -9.19 -12.39
N ILE A 398 -11.73 -8.89 -11.47
CA ILE A 398 -10.29 -9.16 -11.63
C ILE A 398 -10.02 -10.66 -11.70
N LYS A 399 -10.79 -11.51 -11.01
CA LYS A 399 -10.68 -12.98 -11.06
C LYS A 399 -10.85 -13.55 -12.47
N ARG A 400 -11.50 -12.83 -13.40
CA ARG A 400 -11.64 -13.26 -14.80
C ARG A 400 -10.29 -13.32 -15.53
N ASP A 401 -9.35 -12.44 -15.15
CA ASP A 401 -7.97 -12.51 -15.61
C ASP A 401 -7.10 -13.12 -14.51
N LYS A 402 -6.66 -14.36 -14.75
CA LYS A 402 -5.88 -15.13 -13.75
C LYS A 402 -4.57 -14.44 -13.37
N ILE A 403 -3.90 -13.77 -14.31
CA ILE A 403 -2.62 -13.11 -14.05
C ILE A 403 -2.86 -11.81 -13.28
N ALA A 404 -3.84 -11.00 -13.69
CA ALA A 404 -4.22 -9.78 -12.98
C ALA A 404 -4.65 -10.07 -11.53
N TYR A 405 -5.40 -11.16 -11.32
CA TYR A 405 -5.79 -11.59 -9.99
C TYR A 405 -4.58 -11.96 -9.12
N GLN A 406 -3.65 -12.78 -9.62
CA GLN A 406 -2.45 -13.16 -8.87
C GLN A 406 -1.53 -11.96 -8.63
N LEU A 407 -1.42 -11.06 -9.59
CA LEU A 407 -0.65 -9.82 -9.46
C LEU A 407 -1.25 -8.91 -8.37
N MET A 408 -2.57 -8.76 -8.33
CA MET A 408 -3.25 -8.02 -7.27
C MET A 408 -2.98 -8.63 -5.89
N LEU A 409 -3.00 -9.97 -5.75
CA LEU A 409 -2.68 -10.67 -4.50
C LEU A 409 -1.23 -10.45 -4.08
N LEU A 410 -0.29 -10.40 -5.02
CA LEU A 410 1.10 -10.05 -4.73
C LEU A 410 1.23 -8.61 -4.24
N LEU A 411 0.61 -7.67 -4.95
CA LEU A 411 0.61 -6.24 -4.60
C LEU A 411 -0.10 -5.94 -3.27
N ALA A 412 -1.03 -6.78 -2.83
CA ALA A 412 -1.69 -6.63 -1.54
C ALA A 412 -0.78 -7.04 -0.36
N LYS A 413 0.17 -7.93 -0.60
CA LYS A 413 1.12 -8.41 0.43
C LYS A 413 2.32 -7.51 0.62
N GLU A 414 2.74 -6.88 -0.47
CA GLU A 414 3.93 -6.04 -0.49
C GLU A 414 3.51 -4.59 -0.71
N GLU A 415 4.07 -3.68 0.08
CA GLU A 415 3.66 -2.27 0.06
C GLU A 415 3.89 -1.60 -1.28
N ILE A 416 5.05 -1.86 -1.86
CA ILE A 416 5.47 -1.38 -3.17
C ILE A 416 6.26 -2.48 -3.86
N ILE A 417 6.07 -2.63 -5.16
CA ILE A 417 6.80 -3.61 -5.97
C ILE A 417 7.30 -2.91 -7.22
N SER A 418 8.59 -3.09 -7.54
CA SER A 418 9.14 -2.58 -8.79
C SER A 418 8.62 -3.36 -9.99
N LEU A 419 8.54 -2.71 -11.15
CA LEU A 419 8.22 -3.38 -12.40
C LEU A 419 9.20 -4.53 -12.66
N THR A 420 10.49 -4.34 -12.38
CA THR A 420 11.51 -5.38 -12.49
C THR A 420 11.14 -6.64 -11.71
N LEU A 421 10.73 -6.47 -10.44
CA LEU A 421 10.33 -7.62 -9.60
C LEU A 421 9.04 -8.28 -10.12
N ILE A 422 8.07 -7.51 -10.58
CA ILE A 422 6.84 -8.04 -11.18
C ILE A 422 7.18 -8.94 -12.37
N TYR A 423 7.99 -8.45 -13.30
CA TYR A 423 8.35 -9.22 -14.49
C TYR A 423 9.26 -10.43 -14.17
N LYS A 424 10.09 -10.35 -13.12
CA LYS A 424 10.85 -11.53 -12.63
C LYS A 424 9.91 -12.65 -12.13
N VAL A 425 8.79 -12.31 -11.49
CA VAL A 425 7.85 -13.29 -10.92
C VAL A 425 6.83 -13.78 -11.95
N PHE A 426 6.26 -12.88 -12.76
CA PHE A 426 5.18 -13.19 -13.69
C PHE A 426 5.67 -13.49 -15.13
N GLY A 427 6.91 -13.14 -15.44
CA GLY A 427 7.50 -13.21 -16.77
C GLY A 427 7.34 -11.90 -17.55
N ASP A 428 8.33 -11.60 -18.39
CA ASP A 428 8.28 -10.42 -19.27
C ASP A 428 7.47 -10.78 -20.54
N THR A 429 6.16 -10.76 -20.41
CA THR A 429 5.22 -11.16 -21.46
C THR A 429 4.15 -10.09 -21.66
N GLU A 430 3.56 -10.07 -22.85
CA GLU A 430 2.41 -9.24 -23.16
C GLU A 430 1.24 -9.48 -22.17
N GLN A 431 1.08 -10.72 -21.71
CA GLN A 431 0.05 -11.08 -20.73
C GLN A 431 0.27 -10.38 -19.38
N THR A 432 1.51 -10.27 -18.90
CA THR A 432 1.84 -9.55 -17.66
C THR A 432 1.58 -8.05 -17.83
N THR A 433 1.95 -7.48 -18.99
CA THR A 433 1.68 -6.08 -19.30
C THR A 433 0.18 -5.80 -19.36
N ASN A 434 -0.60 -6.68 -20.01
CA ASN A 434 -2.06 -6.55 -20.07
C ASN A 434 -2.71 -6.69 -18.68
N ALA A 435 -2.21 -7.57 -17.83
CA ALA A 435 -2.68 -7.72 -16.45
C ALA A 435 -2.45 -6.45 -15.61
N LEU A 436 -1.28 -5.82 -15.74
CA LEU A 436 -1.00 -4.51 -15.13
C LEU A 436 -1.96 -3.44 -15.66
N GLN A 437 -2.23 -3.46 -16.98
CA GLN A 437 -3.16 -2.55 -17.61
C GLN A 437 -4.59 -2.71 -17.05
N VAL A 438 -5.06 -3.94 -16.87
CA VAL A 438 -6.37 -4.23 -16.25
C VAL A 438 -6.46 -3.62 -14.86
N LEU A 439 -5.43 -3.79 -14.02
CA LEU A 439 -5.41 -3.20 -12.68
C LEU A 439 -5.37 -1.67 -12.71
N TYR A 440 -4.67 -1.09 -13.67
CA TYR A 440 -4.60 0.35 -13.87
C TYR A 440 -5.94 0.93 -14.34
N ASP A 441 -6.57 0.34 -15.36
CA ASP A 441 -7.87 0.76 -15.92
C ASP A 441 -8.96 0.73 -14.84
N LEU A 442 -8.91 -0.24 -13.94
CA LEU A 442 -9.83 -0.37 -12.81
C LEU A 442 -9.48 0.56 -11.64
N SER A 443 -8.43 1.38 -11.76
CA SER A 443 -7.92 2.24 -10.68
C SER A 443 -7.53 1.45 -9.43
N CYS A 444 -7.15 0.19 -9.58
CA CYS A 444 -6.73 -0.67 -8.47
C CYS A 444 -5.32 -0.38 -8.01
N CYS A 445 -4.45 0.10 -8.89
CA CYS A 445 -3.07 0.40 -8.58
C CYS A 445 -2.62 1.78 -9.07
N ASN A 446 -1.57 2.28 -8.46
CA ASN A 446 -0.90 3.52 -8.83
C ASN A 446 0.58 3.25 -9.10
N TYR A 447 1.12 3.94 -10.11
CA TYR A 447 2.56 4.01 -10.29
C TYR A 447 3.15 5.08 -9.37
N LEU A 448 4.18 4.71 -8.63
CA LEU A 448 5.05 5.64 -7.93
C LEU A 448 6.25 5.89 -8.83
N GLN A 449 6.65 7.14 -8.93
CA GLN A 449 7.75 7.53 -9.79
C GLN A 449 9.03 7.68 -8.97
N GLY A 450 10.08 7.23 -9.53
CA GLY A 450 11.45 7.27 -9.09
C GLY A 450 12.28 6.62 -10.18
N ASP A 451 13.57 6.48 -10.01
CA ASP A 451 14.44 5.77 -10.96
C ASP A 451 13.99 4.31 -11.17
N TYR A 452 13.38 3.73 -10.13
CA TYR A 452 12.75 2.42 -10.16
C TYR A 452 11.23 2.63 -10.11
N GLU A 453 10.54 2.26 -11.17
CA GLU A 453 9.10 2.43 -11.21
C GLU A 453 8.42 1.39 -10.35
N TYR A 454 7.80 1.87 -9.30
CA TYR A 454 7.09 1.04 -8.34
C TYR A 454 5.59 1.07 -8.61
N VAL A 455 4.97 -0.09 -8.42
CA VAL A 455 3.52 -0.25 -8.46
C VAL A 455 3.04 -0.44 -7.03
N LYS A 456 2.00 0.30 -6.65
CA LYS A 456 1.34 0.19 -5.36
C LYS A 456 -0.14 -0.10 -5.57
N LEU A 457 -0.68 -1.09 -4.85
CA LEU A 457 -2.12 -1.34 -4.83
C LEU A 457 -2.81 -0.23 -4.02
N ASN A 458 -4.04 0.09 -4.41
CA ASN A 458 -4.89 0.97 -3.63
C ASN A 458 -5.07 0.43 -2.20
N PRO A 459 -4.78 1.21 -1.15
CA PRO A 459 -4.81 0.74 0.24
C PRO A 459 -6.12 0.12 0.68
N THR A 460 -7.27 0.64 0.22
CA THR A 460 -8.59 0.07 0.54
C THR A 460 -8.73 -1.34 -0.03
N ILE A 461 -8.25 -1.56 -1.26
CA ILE A 461 -8.27 -2.88 -1.91
C ILE A 461 -7.26 -3.81 -1.22
N ALA A 462 -6.08 -3.29 -0.87
CA ALA A 462 -5.06 -4.07 -0.17
C ALA A 462 -5.57 -4.55 1.19
N ASP A 463 -6.16 -3.65 2.00
CA ASP A 463 -6.79 -3.99 3.29
C ASP A 463 -7.93 -4.99 3.13
N PHE A 464 -8.77 -4.82 2.10
CA PHE A 464 -9.86 -5.75 1.81
C PHE A 464 -9.34 -7.16 1.48
N VAL A 465 -8.34 -7.27 0.60
CA VAL A 465 -7.71 -8.55 0.23
C VAL A 465 -7.03 -9.21 1.43
N ASP A 466 -6.34 -8.42 2.27
CA ASP A 466 -5.67 -8.91 3.48
C ASP A 466 -6.69 -9.44 4.51
N ARG A 467 -7.79 -8.74 4.71
CA ARG A 467 -8.89 -9.20 5.59
C ARG A 467 -9.50 -10.53 5.12
N LEU A 468 -9.60 -10.76 3.82
CA LEU A 468 -10.05 -12.03 3.25
C LEU A 468 -8.99 -13.13 3.35
N ARG A 469 -7.74 -12.79 3.72
CA ARG A 469 -6.59 -13.71 3.83
C ARG A 469 -6.32 -14.51 2.55
N LEU A 470 -6.59 -13.91 1.40
CA LEU A 470 -6.31 -14.51 0.10
C LEU A 470 -4.81 -14.64 -0.12
N ASP A 471 -4.39 -15.69 -0.83
CA ASP A 471 -2.98 -15.97 -1.09
C ASP A 471 -2.74 -16.31 -2.57
N LEU A 472 -1.48 -16.14 -3.00
CA LEU A 472 -1.01 -16.57 -4.31
C LEU A 472 -1.26 -18.08 -4.49
N ASN A 473 -1.56 -18.47 -5.71
CA ASN A 473 -1.62 -19.89 -6.07
C ASN A 473 -0.22 -20.54 -5.96
N GLU A 474 -0.17 -21.87 -6.00
CA GLU A 474 1.07 -22.64 -5.85
C GLU A 474 2.12 -22.30 -6.91
N GLU A 475 1.71 -22.00 -8.15
CA GLU A 475 2.64 -21.67 -9.24
C GLU A 475 3.40 -20.40 -8.95
N PHE A 476 2.67 -19.27 -8.72
CA PHE A 476 3.29 -17.96 -8.47
C PHE A 476 3.97 -17.91 -7.10
N ARG A 477 3.48 -18.66 -6.12
CA ARG A 477 4.16 -18.81 -4.84
C ARG A 477 5.54 -19.46 -5.01
N ARG A 478 5.67 -20.51 -5.85
CA ARG A 478 6.96 -21.14 -6.16
C ARG A 478 7.88 -20.20 -6.92
N LYS A 479 7.36 -19.46 -7.92
CA LYS A 479 8.14 -18.46 -8.67
C LYS A 479 8.66 -17.36 -7.75
N LEU A 480 7.80 -16.78 -6.92
CA LEU A 480 8.19 -15.77 -5.92
C LEU A 480 9.26 -16.31 -4.97
N LYS A 481 9.09 -17.53 -4.46
CA LYS A 481 10.09 -18.19 -3.60
C LYS A 481 11.43 -18.41 -4.30
N SER A 482 11.42 -18.79 -5.57
CA SER A 482 12.64 -18.94 -6.38
C SER A 482 13.36 -17.61 -6.57
N VAL A 483 12.63 -16.56 -6.94
CA VAL A 483 13.18 -15.20 -7.07
C VAL A 483 13.73 -14.71 -5.74
N THR A 484 13.00 -14.88 -4.66
CA THR A 484 13.44 -14.46 -3.32
C THR A 484 14.69 -15.22 -2.88
N LYS A 485 14.80 -16.51 -3.22
CA LYS A 485 16.00 -17.30 -2.90
C LYS A 485 17.23 -16.79 -3.66
N SER A 486 17.10 -16.43 -4.94
CA SER A 486 18.22 -15.84 -5.68
C SER A 486 18.65 -14.49 -5.11
N LEU A 487 17.69 -13.67 -4.67
CA LEU A 487 17.99 -12.39 -4.03
C LEU A 487 18.71 -12.52 -2.69
N LEU A 488 18.50 -13.62 -1.95
CA LEU A 488 19.22 -13.90 -0.69
C LEU A 488 20.73 -14.19 -0.89
N GLU A 489 21.14 -14.49 -2.10
CA GLU A 489 22.54 -14.73 -2.47
C GLU A 489 23.23 -13.45 -2.99
N GLU A 490 22.47 -12.37 -3.21
CA GLU A 490 22.99 -11.06 -3.65
C GLU A 490 23.46 -10.22 -2.45
N ASP A 491 24.37 -9.29 -2.72
CA ASP A 491 24.83 -8.31 -1.74
C ASP A 491 23.69 -7.32 -1.38
N LEU A 492 23.47 -7.07 -0.08
CA LEU A 492 22.35 -6.23 0.37
C LEU A 492 22.56 -4.75 0.02
N ASP A 493 23.80 -4.24 0.05
CA ASP A 493 24.06 -2.85 -0.38
C ASP A 493 23.72 -2.69 -1.85
N LYS A 494 24.13 -3.64 -2.68
CA LYS A 494 23.82 -3.63 -4.11
C LYS A 494 22.33 -3.73 -4.40
N LEU A 495 21.58 -4.58 -3.68
CA LEU A 495 20.13 -4.67 -3.83
C LEU A 495 19.44 -3.36 -3.46
N LEU A 496 19.91 -2.72 -2.39
CA LEU A 496 19.36 -1.45 -1.92
C LEU A 496 19.62 -0.31 -2.91
N GLU A 497 20.79 -0.31 -3.56
CA GLU A 497 21.13 0.63 -4.64
C GLU A 497 20.35 0.36 -5.92
N GLU A 498 20.17 -0.92 -6.27
CA GLU A 498 19.55 -1.32 -7.54
C GLU A 498 18.01 -1.28 -7.49
N ASP A 499 17.38 -1.73 -6.39
CA ASP A 499 15.92 -1.85 -6.29
C ASP A 499 15.46 -2.00 -4.84
N TYR A 500 14.93 -0.93 -4.28
CA TYR A 500 14.44 -0.90 -2.89
C TYR A 500 13.40 -1.99 -2.61
N SER A 501 12.53 -2.35 -3.56
CA SER A 501 11.51 -3.39 -3.33
C SER A 501 12.10 -4.79 -3.23
N GLN A 502 13.14 -5.08 -4.04
CA GLN A 502 13.87 -6.34 -3.95
C GLN A 502 14.65 -6.45 -2.64
N PHE A 503 15.29 -5.35 -2.22
CA PHE A 503 15.92 -5.26 -0.91
C PHE A 503 14.91 -5.53 0.22
N MET A 504 13.77 -4.85 0.24
CA MET A 504 12.72 -5.03 1.25
C MET A 504 12.20 -6.48 1.31
N LEU A 505 11.97 -7.09 0.14
CA LEU A 505 11.56 -8.49 0.05
C LEU A 505 12.63 -9.44 0.62
N THR A 506 13.90 -9.14 0.35
CA THR A 506 15.04 -9.93 0.86
C THR A 506 15.13 -9.86 2.38
N ILE A 507 15.05 -8.66 2.97
CA ILE A 507 15.02 -8.48 4.43
C ILE A 507 13.82 -9.20 5.05
N GLN A 508 12.63 -9.08 4.47
CA GLN A 508 11.46 -9.81 4.94
C GLN A 508 11.65 -11.33 4.91
N GLN A 509 12.30 -11.84 3.87
CA GLN A 509 12.58 -13.28 3.77
C GLN A 509 13.63 -13.73 4.79
N MET A 510 14.68 -12.93 5.04
CA MET A 510 15.64 -13.20 6.11
C MET A 510 14.93 -13.31 7.47
N LEU A 511 13.99 -12.40 7.75
CA LEU A 511 13.17 -12.45 8.98
C LEU A 511 12.30 -13.72 9.03
N LYS A 512 11.68 -14.12 7.90
CA LYS A 512 10.89 -15.37 7.82
C LYS A 512 11.73 -16.61 8.11
N GLU A 513 12.98 -16.63 7.63
CA GLU A 513 13.93 -17.73 7.85
C GLU A 513 14.68 -17.63 9.16
N LYS A 514 14.36 -16.64 10.01
CA LYS A 514 15.03 -16.34 11.27
C LYS A 514 16.55 -16.15 11.11
N LYS A 515 16.98 -15.66 9.95
CA LYS A 515 18.37 -15.28 9.70
C LYS A 515 18.70 -13.97 10.39
N LYS A 516 19.95 -13.83 10.83
CA LYS A 516 20.43 -12.58 11.43
C LYS A 516 20.53 -11.50 10.35
N ILE A 517 19.85 -10.39 10.57
CA ILE A 517 19.97 -9.21 9.72
C ILE A 517 21.14 -8.38 10.25
N PRO A 518 22.06 -7.92 9.39
CA PRO A 518 23.09 -6.98 9.80
C PRO A 518 22.44 -5.68 10.34
N ASN A 519 22.99 -5.13 11.41
CA ASN A 519 22.40 -3.96 12.10
C ASN A 519 22.15 -2.79 11.14
N LYS A 520 23.04 -2.56 10.17
CA LYS A 520 22.93 -1.52 9.15
C LYS A 520 21.58 -1.56 8.38
N TYR A 521 20.97 -2.75 8.21
CA TYR A 521 19.72 -2.96 7.48
C TYR A 521 18.53 -3.25 8.40
N PHE A 522 18.69 -3.02 9.69
CA PHE A 522 17.64 -3.25 10.66
C PHE A 522 16.61 -2.13 10.61
N ILE A 523 15.58 -2.32 9.81
CA ILE A 523 14.48 -1.36 9.63
C ILE A 523 13.38 -1.70 10.63
N PRO A 524 13.07 -0.84 11.62
CA PRO A 524 12.12 -1.12 12.69
C PRO A 524 10.73 -1.49 12.22
N SER A 525 10.22 -0.80 11.21
CA SER A 525 8.89 -1.05 10.64
C SER A 525 8.74 -2.46 10.06
N LEU A 526 9.79 -3.00 9.41
CA LEU A 526 9.79 -4.36 8.88
C LEU A 526 9.75 -5.40 9.99
N ILE A 527 10.46 -5.13 11.08
CA ILE A 527 10.46 -6.03 12.24
C ILE A 527 9.10 -6.01 12.91
N ILE A 528 8.47 -4.85 13.07
CA ILE A 528 7.10 -4.75 13.59
C ILE A 528 6.10 -5.50 12.69
N LYS A 529 6.21 -5.40 11.37
CA LYS A 529 5.39 -6.20 10.44
C LYS A 529 5.59 -7.69 10.65
N ASN A 530 6.84 -8.12 10.81
CA ASN A 530 7.14 -9.52 11.13
C ASN A 530 6.59 -9.93 12.49
N VAL A 531 6.72 -9.09 13.51
CA VAL A 531 6.13 -9.28 14.86
C VAL A 531 4.61 -9.50 14.75
N ILE A 532 3.90 -8.67 13.99
CA ILE A 532 2.45 -8.79 13.77
C ILE A 532 2.13 -10.14 13.12
N ARG A 533 2.82 -10.48 12.04
CA ARG A 533 2.60 -11.73 11.31
C ARG A 533 2.89 -12.97 12.17
N GLU A 534 3.97 -12.97 12.92
CA GLU A 534 4.34 -14.09 13.80
C GLU A 534 3.40 -14.18 15.01
N TYR A 535 2.90 -13.04 15.52
CA TYR A 535 1.85 -13.01 16.54
C TYR A 535 0.56 -13.68 16.05
N GLU A 536 0.13 -13.40 14.81
CA GLU A 536 -1.07 -14.02 14.22
C GLU A 536 -0.92 -15.53 14.01
N LYS A 537 0.30 -16.01 13.77
CA LYS A 537 0.62 -17.44 13.70
C LYS A 537 0.70 -18.13 15.06
N GLY A 538 0.68 -17.38 16.16
CA GLY A 538 0.80 -17.90 17.51
C GLY A 538 2.25 -18.12 18.00
N HIS A 539 3.24 -17.61 17.30
CA HIS A 539 4.66 -17.76 17.68
C HIS A 539 5.08 -16.71 18.72
N TYR A 540 4.37 -16.67 19.86
CA TYR A 540 4.49 -15.59 20.86
C TYR A 540 5.89 -15.48 21.47
N THR A 541 6.60 -16.58 21.69
CA THR A 541 7.99 -16.56 22.23
C THR A 541 8.91 -15.79 21.27
N TYR A 542 8.83 -16.06 19.96
CA TYR A 542 9.62 -15.36 18.96
C TYR A 542 9.23 -13.88 18.84
N VAL A 543 7.95 -13.57 18.98
CA VAL A 543 7.45 -12.18 19.05
C VAL A 543 8.08 -11.44 20.24
N ILE A 544 8.16 -12.08 21.41
CA ILE A 544 8.79 -11.52 22.61
C ILE A 544 10.28 -11.24 22.37
N GLU A 545 10.98 -12.17 21.72
CA GLU A 545 12.41 -12.00 21.37
C GLU A 545 12.62 -10.79 20.45
N LEU A 546 11.85 -10.69 19.36
CA LEU A 546 11.95 -9.59 18.41
C LEU A 546 11.60 -8.23 19.03
N CYS A 547 10.53 -8.17 19.84
CA CYS A 547 10.16 -6.94 20.53
C CYS A 547 11.23 -6.50 21.54
N ASN A 548 11.82 -7.44 22.30
CA ASN A 548 12.89 -7.12 23.22
C ASN A 548 14.16 -6.66 22.50
N GLU A 549 14.43 -7.19 21.30
CA GLU A 549 15.56 -6.74 20.49
C GLU A 549 15.36 -5.29 20.02
N LEU A 550 14.16 -4.96 19.52
CA LEU A 550 13.80 -3.59 19.15
C LEU A 550 13.92 -2.62 20.34
N LEU A 551 13.47 -3.02 21.53
CA LEU A 551 13.47 -2.16 22.73
C LEU A 551 14.85 -1.98 23.38
N LYS A 552 15.88 -2.74 22.98
CA LYS A 552 17.28 -2.49 23.41
C LYS A 552 17.81 -1.18 22.87
N ASN A 553 17.30 -0.74 21.71
CA ASN A 553 17.68 0.52 21.09
C ASN A 553 16.60 1.57 21.32
N SER A 554 16.93 2.63 22.06
CA SER A 554 16.04 3.76 22.33
C SER A 554 16.05 4.83 21.23
N ASN A 555 16.87 4.65 20.18
CA ASN A 555 17.07 5.61 19.09
C ASN A 555 16.01 5.51 17.97
N TYR A 556 14.92 4.81 18.25
CA TYR A 556 13.77 4.76 17.36
C TYR A 556 12.73 5.81 17.75
N ASP A 557 11.88 6.21 16.78
CA ASP A 557 10.81 7.17 17.07
C ASP A 557 9.81 6.62 18.11
N SER A 558 9.13 7.54 18.78
CA SER A 558 8.21 7.24 19.88
C SER A 558 7.08 6.31 19.46
N GLN A 559 6.60 6.40 18.22
CA GLN A 559 5.52 5.57 17.69
C GLN A 559 5.96 4.12 17.49
N ILE A 560 7.17 3.91 16.96
CA ILE A 560 7.77 2.58 16.82
C ILE A 560 7.95 1.92 18.19
N LEU A 561 8.49 2.66 19.16
CA LEU A 561 8.67 2.15 20.52
C LEU A 561 7.33 1.84 21.19
N TRP A 562 6.31 2.66 20.97
CA TRP A 562 4.95 2.45 21.48
C TRP A 562 4.32 1.18 20.90
N GLU A 563 4.29 1.03 19.57
CA GLU A 563 3.74 -0.16 18.92
C GLU A 563 4.48 -1.43 19.36
N THR A 564 5.80 -1.36 19.48
CA THR A 564 6.61 -2.50 19.96
C THR A 564 6.22 -2.92 21.37
N ARG A 565 6.09 -1.96 22.31
CA ARG A 565 5.64 -2.24 23.69
C ARG A 565 4.23 -2.79 23.72
N TYR A 566 3.35 -2.26 22.86
CA TYR A 566 1.98 -2.74 22.76
C TYR A 566 1.93 -4.21 22.31
N ARG A 567 2.69 -4.57 21.26
CA ARG A 567 2.77 -5.97 20.76
C ARG A 567 3.42 -6.91 21.77
N LEU A 568 4.46 -6.44 22.45
CA LEU A 568 5.11 -7.18 23.53
C LEU A 568 4.12 -7.48 24.66
N SER A 569 3.35 -6.48 25.10
CA SER A 569 2.33 -6.66 26.13
C SER A 569 1.24 -7.65 25.73
N LEU A 570 0.78 -7.62 24.45
CA LEU A 570 -0.15 -8.62 23.93
C LEU A 570 0.46 -10.04 23.95
N ALA A 571 1.73 -10.19 23.59
CA ALA A 571 2.39 -11.49 23.61
C ALA A 571 2.58 -12.00 25.05
N TYR A 572 2.99 -11.14 25.99
CA TYR A 572 3.06 -11.49 27.42
C TYR A 572 1.69 -11.89 27.99
N ALA A 573 0.61 -11.21 27.60
CA ALA A 573 -0.73 -11.58 28.02
C ALA A 573 -1.12 -12.97 27.52
N ARG A 574 -0.76 -13.32 26.27
CA ARG A 574 -1.02 -14.65 25.66
C ARG A 574 -0.23 -15.75 26.37
N THR A 575 1.04 -15.53 26.66
CA THR A 575 1.92 -16.50 27.33
C THR A 575 1.77 -16.49 28.86
N GLN A 576 0.93 -15.62 29.40
CA GLN A 576 0.77 -15.39 30.85
C GLN A 576 2.10 -15.06 31.57
N ASP A 577 3.01 -14.38 30.83
CA ASP A 577 4.31 -14.01 31.33
C ASP A 577 4.20 -12.98 32.48
N SER A 578 4.99 -13.18 33.55
CA SER A 578 4.98 -12.30 34.73
C SER A 578 5.39 -10.85 34.43
N ARG A 579 6.17 -10.63 33.37
CA ARG A 579 6.62 -9.31 32.91
C ARG A 579 5.50 -8.45 32.31
N PHE A 580 4.31 -9.02 32.08
CA PHE A 580 3.16 -8.28 31.54
C PHE A 580 2.84 -7.03 32.36
N LEU A 581 2.76 -7.16 33.69
CA LEU A 581 2.35 -6.05 34.57
C LEU A 581 3.35 -4.88 34.51
N GLU A 582 4.63 -5.16 34.34
CA GLU A 582 5.66 -4.15 34.15
C GLU A 582 5.50 -3.48 32.77
N SER A 583 5.36 -4.27 31.71
CA SER A 583 5.27 -3.78 30.34
C SER A 583 4.04 -2.90 30.10
N VAL A 584 2.92 -3.19 30.76
CA VAL A 584 1.65 -2.44 30.59
C VAL A 584 1.63 -1.11 31.35
N ASN A 585 2.45 -0.94 32.38
CA ASN A 585 2.47 0.28 33.20
C ASN A 585 2.80 1.55 32.42
N VAL A 586 3.59 1.45 31.35
CA VAL A 586 3.90 2.59 30.47
C VAL A 586 2.63 3.20 29.88
N PHE A 587 1.61 2.39 29.60
CA PHE A 587 0.33 2.86 29.02
C PHE A 587 -0.59 3.51 30.06
N ARG A 588 -0.34 3.32 31.36
CA ARG A 588 -1.24 3.77 32.43
C ARG A 588 -1.38 5.29 32.51
N SER A 589 -0.29 6.02 32.31
CA SER A 589 -0.26 7.50 32.29
C SER A 589 -0.62 8.05 30.92
N ASP A 590 -0.08 7.45 29.86
CA ASP A 590 -0.01 8.05 28.55
C ASP A 590 -1.21 7.70 27.66
N ASN A 591 -1.77 6.49 27.82
CA ASN A 591 -2.93 6.05 27.04
C ASN A 591 -3.82 5.08 27.84
N LYS A 592 -4.80 5.64 28.55
CA LYS A 592 -5.73 4.87 29.38
C LYS A 592 -6.58 3.87 28.59
N LEU A 593 -6.81 4.13 27.31
CA LEU A 593 -7.59 3.24 26.43
C LEU A 593 -6.80 1.95 26.17
N ASP A 594 -5.55 2.06 25.70
CA ASP A 594 -4.67 0.91 25.47
C ASP A 594 -4.36 0.16 26.76
N TYR A 595 -4.14 0.89 27.86
CA TYR A 595 -3.95 0.27 29.18
C TYR A 595 -5.12 -0.64 29.55
N ASN A 596 -6.36 -0.11 29.50
CA ASN A 596 -7.53 -0.92 29.86
C ASN A 596 -7.78 -2.06 28.87
N PHE A 597 -7.53 -1.84 27.57
CA PHE A 597 -7.64 -2.92 26.59
C PHE A 597 -6.66 -4.08 26.89
N LEU A 598 -5.39 -3.76 27.14
CA LEU A 598 -4.36 -4.76 27.45
C LEU A 598 -4.65 -5.49 28.77
N MET A 599 -5.11 -4.77 29.80
CA MET A 599 -5.52 -5.37 31.07
C MET A 599 -6.73 -6.31 30.89
N GLY A 600 -7.76 -5.89 30.16
CA GLY A 600 -8.90 -6.74 29.82
C GLY A 600 -8.50 -7.99 29.06
N PHE A 601 -7.59 -7.84 28.10
CA PHE A 601 -7.04 -8.93 27.31
C PHE A 601 -6.22 -9.91 28.18
N TYR A 602 -5.41 -9.43 29.08
CA TYR A 602 -4.65 -10.25 30.03
C TYR A 602 -5.55 -11.04 30.97
N TYR A 603 -6.57 -10.38 31.60
CA TYR A 603 -7.49 -11.08 32.47
C TYR A 603 -8.36 -12.10 31.74
N ARG A 604 -8.70 -11.86 30.48
CA ARG A 604 -9.35 -12.87 29.63
C ARG A 604 -8.48 -14.13 29.50
N HIS A 605 -7.18 -13.97 29.25
CA HIS A 605 -6.26 -15.13 29.17
C HIS A 605 -6.00 -15.77 30.52
N LYS A 606 -6.07 -15.03 31.62
CA LYS A 606 -6.10 -15.57 32.98
C LYS A 606 -7.44 -16.21 33.38
N ARG A 607 -8.43 -16.17 32.51
CA ARG A 607 -9.79 -16.69 32.78
C ARG A 607 -10.52 -15.98 33.92
N ASP A 608 -10.11 -14.76 34.26
CA ASP A 608 -10.81 -13.86 35.19
C ASP A 608 -11.80 -12.99 34.40
N ALA A 609 -12.98 -13.57 34.12
CA ALA A 609 -13.99 -12.92 33.29
C ALA A 609 -14.50 -11.62 33.93
N THR A 610 -14.59 -11.54 35.24
CA THR A 610 -15.07 -10.35 35.94
C THR A 610 -14.18 -9.15 35.68
N LYS A 611 -12.88 -9.29 35.94
CA LYS A 611 -11.94 -8.22 35.68
C LYS A 611 -11.78 -7.91 34.18
N ALA A 612 -11.83 -8.92 33.33
CA ALA A 612 -11.78 -8.72 31.89
C ALA A 612 -12.95 -7.85 31.40
N LEU A 613 -14.18 -8.17 31.82
CA LEU A 613 -15.37 -7.38 31.48
C LEU A 613 -15.29 -5.95 32.02
N GLU A 614 -14.85 -5.77 33.27
CA GLU A 614 -14.67 -4.43 33.88
C GLU A 614 -13.73 -3.55 33.04
N HIS A 615 -12.60 -4.10 32.58
CA HIS A 615 -11.65 -3.35 31.79
C HIS A 615 -12.15 -3.07 30.37
N PHE A 616 -12.80 -4.03 29.70
CA PHE A 616 -13.40 -3.79 28.37
C PHE A 616 -14.55 -2.78 28.46
N GLU A 617 -15.30 -2.76 29.56
CA GLU A 617 -16.34 -1.75 29.78
C GLU A 617 -15.74 -0.35 29.88
N LYS A 618 -14.61 -0.17 30.59
CA LYS A 618 -13.89 1.12 30.65
C LYS A 618 -13.40 1.55 29.26
N VAL A 619 -12.95 0.60 28.41
CA VAL A 619 -12.59 0.93 27.01
C VAL A 619 -13.80 1.43 26.25
N LEU A 620 -14.95 0.75 26.35
CA LEU A 620 -16.18 1.12 25.65
C LEU A 620 -16.81 2.41 26.15
N GLN A 621 -16.61 2.76 27.43
CA GLN A 621 -17.02 4.08 27.98
C GLN A 621 -16.18 5.22 27.38
N MET A 622 -14.89 4.99 27.10
CA MET A 622 -14.00 5.98 26.49
C MET A 622 -14.14 6.01 24.95
N SER A 623 -14.43 4.89 24.33
CA SER A 623 -14.58 4.72 22.89
C SER A 623 -15.69 3.71 22.57
N PRO A 624 -16.95 4.18 22.48
CA PRO A 624 -18.12 3.29 22.27
C PRO A 624 -18.05 2.43 21.01
N ASP A 625 -17.38 2.93 19.97
CA ASP A 625 -17.24 2.25 18.67
C ASP A 625 -16.00 1.38 18.56
N ASN A 626 -15.29 1.12 19.66
CA ASN A 626 -14.10 0.29 19.63
C ASN A 626 -14.43 -1.18 19.31
N SER A 627 -14.35 -1.54 18.04
CA SER A 627 -14.70 -2.87 17.53
C SER A 627 -13.87 -4.01 18.14
N ARG A 628 -12.60 -3.72 18.50
CA ARG A 628 -11.72 -4.70 19.16
C ARG A 628 -12.21 -5.01 20.57
N ALA A 629 -12.55 -3.99 21.35
CA ALA A 629 -13.09 -4.18 22.70
C ALA A 629 -14.45 -4.88 22.68
N LYS A 630 -15.34 -4.50 21.76
CA LYS A 630 -16.63 -5.19 21.55
C LYS A 630 -16.43 -6.66 21.27
N ARG A 631 -15.53 -7.03 20.35
CA ARG A 631 -15.22 -8.42 20.01
C ARG A 631 -14.66 -9.18 21.21
N GLU A 632 -13.71 -8.61 21.94
CA GLU A 632 -13.12 -9.26 23.11
C GLU A 632 -14.14 -9.42 24.24
N LYS A 633 -15.02 -8.44 24.47
CA LYS A 633 -16.13 -8.51 25.44
C LYS A 633 -17.11 -9.65 25.07
N VAL A 634 -17.49 -9.79 23.78
CA VAL A 634 -18.31 -10.91 23.30
C VAL A 634 -17.61 -12.24 23.60
N ASN A 635 -16.32 -12.37 23.30
CA ASN A 635 -15.56 -13.59 23.57
C ASN A 635 -15.56 -13.96 25.06
N VAL A 636 -15.44 -12.98 25.95
CA VAL A 636 -15.51 -13.24 27.41
C VAL A 636 -16.90 -13.69 27.79
N LEU A 637 -17.96 -12.99 27.37
CA LEU A 637 -19.35 -13.35 27.67
C LEU A 637 -19.71 -14.77 27.19
N LEU A 638 -19.30 -15.12 25.96
CA LEU A 638 -19.49 -16.47 25.42
C LEU A 638 -18.73 -17.54 26.24
N SER A 639 -17.53 -17.22 26.72
CA SER A 639 -16.71 -18.15 27.50
C SER A 639 -17.30 -18.51 28.87
N VAL A 640 -18.13 -17.60 29.43
CA VAL A 640 -18.83 -17.80 30.72
C VAL A 640 -20.31 -18.17 30.55
N GLY A 641 -20.74 -18.43 29.32
CA GLY A 641 -22.12 -18.88 29.03
C GLY A 641 -23.17 -17.78 29.05
N LYS A 642 -22.78 -16.49 29.04
CA LYS A 642 -23.70 -15.34 29.05
C LYS A 642 -24.17 -15.00 27.63
N TYR A 643 -24.82 -15.95 26.98
CA TYR A 643 -25.20 -15.85 25.56
C TYR A 643 -26.19 -14.73 25.27
N VAL A 644 -27.13 -14.48 26.21
CA VAL A 644 -28.13 -13.40 26.08
C VAL A 644 -27.46 -12.03 26.13
N GLU A 645 -26.54 -11.82 27.07
CA GLU A 645 -25.79 -10.55 27.19
C GLU A 645 -24.84 -10.33 25.99
N ALA A 646 -24.37 -11.41 25.36
CA ALA A 646 -23.49 -11.34 24.19
C ALA A 646 -24.24 -11.04 22.88
N LEU A 647 -25.55 -11.33 22.81
CA LEU A 647 -26.31 -11.40 21.55
C LEU A 647 -26.32 -10.07 20.79
N ASP A 648 -26.71 -8.99 21.44
CA ASP A 648 -26.85 -7.68 20.80
C ASP A 648 -25.50 -7.18 20.30
N LEU A 649 -24.46 -7.31 21.12
CA LEU A 649 -23.11 -6.89 20.78
C LEU A 649 -22.48 -7.76 19.66
N ALA A 650 -22.77 -9.07 19.67
CA ALA A 650 -22.33 -9.99 18.62
C ALA A 650 -23.04 -9.69 17.30
N LYS A 651 -24.33 -9.35 17.34
CA LYS A 651 -25.12 -8.90 16.20
C LYS A 651 -24.56 -7.61 15.62
N GLU A 652 -24.28 -6.60 16.47
CA GLU A 652 -23.66 -5.35 16.05
C GLU A 652 -22.30 -5.56 15.35
N ASN A 653 -21.43 -6.39 15.94
CA ASN A 653 -20.16 -6.76 15.33
C ASN A 653 -20.34 -7.42 13.95
N TYR A 654 -21.34 -8.31 13.81
CA TYR A 654 -21.67 -8.96 12.55
C TYR A 654 -22.18 -7.94 11.52
N GLU A 655 -23.10 -7.06 11.90
CA GLU A 655 -23.66 -6.05 10.99
C GLU A 655 -22.60 -5.05 10.49
N GLN A 656 -21.63 -4.70 11.34
CA GLN A 656 -20.49 -3.85 10.96
C GLN A 656 -19.54 -4.52 9.97
N ASN A 657 -19.39 -5.84 10.03
CA ASN A 657 -18.52 -6.59 9.11
C ASN A 657 -19.03 -7.99 8.86
N LYS A 658 -19.97 -8.12 7.90
CA LYS A 658 -20.61 -9.38 7.53
C LYS A 658 -19.67 -10.39 6.86
N SER A 659 -18.55 -9.96 6.30
CA SER A 659 -17.56 -10.85 5.70
C SER A 659 -16.61 -11.51 6.72
N ASN A 660 -16.61 -11.04 7.96
CA ASN A 660 -15.75 -11.57 9.01
C ASN A 660 -16.33 -12.86 9.61
N ILE A 661 -15.75 -14.01 9.24
CA ILE A 661 -16.20 -15.33 9.70
C ILE A 661 -16.25 -15.48 11.22
N PHE A 662 -15.41 -14.78 11.98
CA PHE A 662 -15.42 -14.83 13.44
C PHE A 662 -16.57 -14.04 14.03
N HIS A 663 -17.00 -12.95 13.40
CA HIS A 663 -18.20 -12.20 13.79
C HIS A 663 -19.46 -13.03 13.50
N ILE A 664 -19.51 -13.64 12.29
CA ILE A 664 -20.60 -14.57 11.92
C ILE A 664 -20.71 -15.70 12.95
N HIS A 665 -19.57 -16.34 13.27
CA HIS A 665 -19.53 -17.43 14.23
C HIS A 665 -19.95 -17.02 15.64
N SER A 666 -19.46 -15.86 16.14
CA SER A 666 -19.83 -15.36 17.47
C SER A 666 -21.32 -15.03 17.57
N TYR A 667 -21.89 -14.45 16.51
CA TYR A 667 -23.33 -14.18 16.44
C TYR A 667 -24.14 -15.48 16.38
N PHE A 668 -23.72 -16.45 15.55
CA PHE A 668 -24.29 -17.78 15.49
C PHE A 668 -24.32 -18.46 16.87
N ILE A 669 -23.18 -18.50 17.58
CA ILE A 669 -23.06 -19.09 18.92
C ILE A 669 -23.97 -18.38 19.93
N SER A 670 -24.06 -17.05 19.87
CA SER A 670 -24.92 -16.28 20.76
C SER A 670 -26.40 -16.61 20.57
N ILE A 671 -26.81 -16.93 19.36
CA ILE A 671 -28.20 -17.37 19.07
C ILE A 671 -28.39 -18.83 19.50
N ILE A 672 -27.55 -19.74 19.00
CA ILE A 672 -27.85 -21.20 19.04
C ILE A 672 -27.74 -21.80 20.45
N ARG A 673 -26.85 -21.26 21.30
CA ARG A 673 -26.62 -21.77 22.65
C ARG A 673 -27.55 -21.19 23.71
N ARG A 674 -28.35 -20.18 23.37
CA ARG A 674 -29.35 -19.69 24.28
C ARG A 674 -30.61 -20.63 24.28
N HIS A 675 -31.40 -20.61 25.34
CA HIS A 675 -32.60 -21.42 25.41
C HIS A 675 -33.77 -20.82 24.60
N GLY A 676 -34.58 -21.69 23.98
CA GLY A 676 -35.85 -21.31 23.36
C GLY A 676 -35.70 -20.69 21.95
N LEU A 677 -35.10 -21.43 21.01
CA LEU A 677 -35.02 -21.00 19.61
C LEU A 677 -36.38 -20.97 18.92
N ASN A 678 -36.70 -19.87 18.28
CA ASN A 678 -37.88 -19.71 17.43
C ASN A 678 -37.58 -20.04 15.95
N GLU A 679 -38.62 -20.15 15.12
CA GLU A 679 -38.45 -20.49 13.68
C GLU A 679 -37.69 -19.42 12.91
N SER A 680 -37.86 -18.12 13.21
CA SER A 680 -37.13 -17.01 12.58
C SER A 680 -35.62 -17.12 12.86
N GLU A 681 -35.24 -17.50 14.06
CA GLU A 681 -33.84 -17.69 14.45
C GLU A 681 -33.19 -18.88 13.76
N LYS A 682 -33.94 -19.97 13.54
CA LYS A 682 -33.47 -21.12 12.77
C LYS A 682 -33.16 -20.74 11.32
N ILE A 683 -33.95 -19.82 10.73
CA ILE A 683 -33.71 -19.28 9.39
C ILE A 683 -32.44 -18.42 9.40
N ILE A 684 -32.26 -17.56 10.40
CA ILE A 684 -31.03 -16.75 10.54
C ILE A 684 -29.81 -17.67 10.67
N LEU A 685 -29.85 -18.69 11.51
CA LEU A 685 -28.75 -19.64 11.69
C LEU A 685 -28.35 -20.33 10.38
N LYS A 686 -29.33 -20.73 9.54
CA LYS A 686 -29.06 -21.30 8.21
C LYS A 686 -28.39 -20.25 7.28
N GLY A 687 -28.90 -19.02 7.25
CA GLY A 687 -28.32 -17.93 6.48
C GLY A 687 -26.86 -17.66 6.86
N LEU A 688 -26.54 -17.61 8.16
CA LEU A 688 -25.16 -17.43 8.63
C LEU A 688 -24.24 -18.59 8.22
N MET A 689 -24.74 -19.84 8.19
CA MET A 689 -23.96 -20.98 7.67
C MET A 689 -23.71 -20.87 6.17
N ASP A 690 -24.69 -20.40 5.40
CA ASP A 690 -24.54 -20.20 3.96
C ASP A 690 -23.54 -19.07 3.65
N GLU A 691 -23.53 -17.99 4.43
CA GLU A 691 -22.53 -16.92 4.35
C GLU A 691 -21.10 -17.43 4.59
N VAL A 692 -20.90 -18.26 5.63
CA VAL A 692 -19.58 -18.88 5.90
C VAL A 692 -19.19 -19.85 4.79
N LYS A 693 -20.14 -20.60 4.22
CA LYS A 693 -19.89 -21.53 3.11
C LYS A 693 -19.39 -20.83 1.84
N GLN A 694 -19.83 -19.60 1.60
CA GLN A 694 -19.41 -18.79 0.45
C GLN A 694 -18.10 -18.05 0.71
N ASN A 695 -17.58 -18.06 1.94
CA ASN A 695 -16.40 -17.31 2.35
C ASN A 695 -15.13 -18.12 2.09
N GLU A 696 -14.17 -17.52 1.39
CA GLU A 696 -12.88 -18.16 1.03
C GLU A 696 -11.79 -18.03 2.10
N ALA A 697 -12.11 -17.51 3.30
CA ALA A 697 -11.13 -17.36 4.37
C ALA A 697 -10.56 -18.72 4.85
N PRO A 698 -9.28 -18.83 5.19
CA PRO A 698 -8.60 -20.10 5.48
C PRO A 698 -9.25 -20.96 6.60
N LYS A 699 -10.02 -20.33 7.50
CA LYS A 699 -10.72 -21.01 8.61
C LYS A 699 -12.23 -21.15 8.38
N ALA A 700 -12.74 -20.76 7.22
CA ALA A 700 -14.17 -20.80 6.94
C ALA A 700 -14.73 -22.24 7.01
N ASP A 701 -14.01 -23.21 6.45
CA ASP A 701 -14.45 -24.63 6.48
C ASP A 701 -14.46 -25.21 7.90
N ASP A 702 -13.45 -24.90 8.72
CA ASP A 702 -13.42 -25.30 10.14
C ASP A 702 -14.61 -24.74 10.92
N ILE A 703 -14.87 -23.43 10.75
CA ILE A 703 -15.98 -22.75 11.42
C ILE A 703 -17.32 -23.29 10.93
N LEU A 704 -17.49 -23.52 9.63
CA LEU A 704 -18.71 -24.10 9.06
C LEU A 704 -19.00 -25.49 9.61
N ARG A 705 -17.96 -26.34 9.74
CA ARG A 705 -18.12 -27.67 10.37
C ARG A 705 -18.55 -27.57 11.83
N CYS A 706 -17.99 -26.61 12.58
CA CYS A 706 -18.43 -26.35 13.95
C CYS A 706 -19.90 -25.93 14.02
N MET A 707 -20.29 -24.97 13.15
CA MET A 707 -21.67 -24.49 13.08
C MET A 707 -22.64 -25.60 12.71
N LYS A 708 -22.28 -26.46 11.75
CA LYS A 708 -23.09 -27.66 11.39
C LYS A 708 -23.22 -28.64 12.56
N GLY A 709 -22.16 -28.92 13.29
CA GLY A 709 -22.19 -29.78 14.45
C GLY A 709 -23.10 -29.24 15.56
N GLU A 710 -23.00 -27.94 15.85
CA GLU A 710 -23.88 -27.30 16.83
C GLU A 710 -25.32 -27.20 16.33
N TYR A 711 -25.55 -26.95 15.04
CA TYR A 711 -26.89 -26.98 14.46
C TYR A 711 -27.55 -28.37 14.58
N ALA A 712 -26.82 -29.45 14.29
CA ALA A 712 -27.29 -30.83 14.48
C ALA A 712 -27.65 -31.09 15.93
N PHE A 713 -26.92 -30.58 16.91
CA PHE A 713 -27.18 -30.75 18.33
C PHE A 713 -28.39 -29.95 18.81
N TYR A 714 -28.43 -28.63 18.57
CA TYR A 714 -29.42 -27.74 19.17
C TYR A 714 -30.73 -27.63 18.37
N VAL A 715 -30.69 -27.80 17.04
CA VAL A 715 -31.85 -27.62 16.15
C VAL A 715 -32.41 -28.95 15.69
N GLU A 716 -31.55 -29.87 15.25
CA GLU A 716 -31.97 -31.21 14.78
C GLU A 716 -32.10 -32.20 15.93
N LEU A 717 -31.67 -31.87 17.13
CA LEU A 717 -31.69 -32.67 18.34
C LEU A 717 -31.00 -34.05 18.17
N ASN A 718 -30.00 -34.11 17.29
CA ASN A 718 -29.27 -35.33 16.95
C ASN A 718 -27.84 -35.29 17.52
N THR A 719 -27.68 -35.74 18.76
CA THR A 719 -26.41 -35.74 19.47
C THR A 719 -25.33 -36.58 18.77
N MET A 720 -25.70 -37.75 18.23
CA MET A 720 -24.74 -38.64 17.56
C MET A 720 -24.19 -38.02 16.27
N LEU A 721 -25.05 -37.39 15.47
CA LEU A 721 -24.66 -36.68 14.25
C LEU A 721 -23.74 -35.51 14.60
N ALA A 722 -24.08 -34.73 15.61
CA ALA A 722 -23.26 -33.61 16.08
C ALA A 722 -21.84 -34.04 16.49
N ILE A 723 -21.73 -35.10 17.29
CA ILE A 723 -20.44 -35.67 17.73
C ILE A 723 -19.63 -36.16 16.55
N ASN A 724 -20.23 -36.84 15.58
CA ASN A 724 -19.53 -37.31 14.39
C ASN A 724 -18.98 -36.16 13.54
N ILE A 725 -19.80 -35.16 13.23
CA ILE A 725 -19.38 -33.98 12.47
C ILE A 725 -18.20 -33.27 13.15
N LEU A 726 -18.27 -33.11 14.47
CA LEU A 726 -17.21 -32.37 15.22
C LEU A 726 -15.93 -33.22 15.37
N ARG A 727 -16.03 -34.55 15.51
CA ARG A 727 -14.85 -35.42 15.48
C ARG A 727 -14.17 -35.46 14.12
N ASP A 728 -14.95 -35.52 13.04
CA ASP A 728 -14.40 -35.42 11.68
C ASP A 728 -13.72 -34.09 11.45
N ALA A 729 -14.30 -32.99 11.94
CA ALA A 729 -13.66 -31.66 11.88
C ALA A 729 -12.32 -31.61 12.63
N MET A 730 -12.21 -32.24 13.80
CA MET A 730 -10.95 -32.38 14.55
C MET A 730 -9.91 -33.23 13.82
N ALA A 731 -10.34 -34.27 13.10
CA ALA A 731 -9.45 -35.14 12.35
C ALA A 731 -8.86 -34.45 11.11
N VAL A 732 -9.63 -33.57 10.46
CA VAL A 732 -9.19 -32.80 9.30
C VAL A 732 -8.17 -31.72 9.68
N ASN A 733 -8.35 -31.06 10.82
CA ASN A 733 -7.45 -30.00 11.31
C ASN A 733 -7.13 -30.21 12.80
N VAL A 734 -6.06 -30.96 13.04
CA VAL A 734 -5.66 -31.41 14.39
C VAL A 734 -5.33 -30.25 15.34
N ASN A 735 -4.93 -29.10 14.79
CA ASN A 735 -4.53 -27.91 15.57
C ASN A 735 -5.66 -26.88 15.73
N SER A 736 -6.85 -27.15 15.19
CA SER A 736 -7.97 -26.21 15.31
C SER A 736 -8.66 -26.34 16.68
N ILE A 737 -8.70 -25.22 17.42
CA ILE A 737 -9.35 -25.14 18.72
C ILE A 737 -10.89 -25.07 18.63
N TYR A 738 -11.44 -24.71 17.47
CA TYR A 738 -12.89 -24.47 17.30
C TYR A 738 -13.71 -25.77 17.43
N PRO A 739 -13.41 -26.85 16.68
CA PRO A 739 -14.14 -28.11 16.83
C PRO A 739 -14.03 -28.70 18.24
N ILE A 740 -12.86 -28.54 18.89
CA ILE A 740 -12.65 -29.03 20.26
C ILE A 740 -13.58 -28.28 21.22
N LYS A 741 -13.69 -26.95 21.14
CA LYS A 741 -14.58 -26.15 22.00
C LYS A 741 -16.06 -26.51 21.79
N SER A 742 -16.48 -26.66 20.54
CA SER A 742 -17.87 -27.08 20.25
C SER A 742 -18.16 -28.51 20.73
N LEU A 743 -17.22 -29.43 20.58
CA LEU A 743 -17.42 -30.82 21.06
C LEU A 743 -17.44 -30.90 22.59
N ILE A 744 -16.64 -30.12 23.31
CA ILE A 744 -16.71 -29.99 24.77
C ILE A 744 -18.09 -29.51 25.20
N GLU A 745 -18.66 -28.52 24.53
CA GLU A 745 -20.02 -28.02 24.83
C GLU A 745 -21.07 -29.07 24.59
N VAL A 746 -21.04 -29.80 23.46
CA VAL A 746 -21.95 -30.89 23.14
C VAL A 746 -21.86 -32.01 24.20
N TYR A 747 -20.66 -32.42 24.60
CA TYR A 747 -20.49 -33.45 25.64
C TYR A 747 -21.02 -33.00 27.00
N ARG A 748 -20.78 -31.75 27.40
CA ARG A 748 -21.33 -31.22 28.66
C ARG A 748 -22.84 -31.21 28.66
N ARG A 749 -23.46 -30.75 27.59
CA ARG A 749 -24.92 -30.68 27.45
C ARG A 749 -25.57 -32.03 27.30
N SER A 750 -24.87 -33.02 26.77
CA SER A 750 -25.36 -34.41 26.65
C SER A 750 -25.03 -35.29 27.88
N GLY A 751 -24.46 -34.74 28.95
CA GLY A 751 -24.11 -35.44 30.17
C GLY A 751 -22.86 -36.30 30.10
N GLN A 752 -22.07 -36.21 29.03
CA GLN A 752 -20.82 -36.95 28.84
C GLN A 752 -19.62 -36.19 29.46
N THR A 753 -19.66 -36.01 30.79
CA THR A 753 -18.72 -35.16 31.53
C THR A 753 -17.26 -35.62 31.44
N VAL A 754 -17.02 -36.93 31.50
CA VAL A 754 -15.66 -37.52 31.41
C VAL A 754 -15.00 -37.19 30.06
N ALA A 755 -15.74 -37.36 28.95
CA ALA A 755 -15.24 -37.03 27.62
C ALA A 755 -14.99 -35.51 27.45
N ALA A 756 -15.83 -34.66 28.06
CA ALA A 756 -15.66 -33.23 28.06
C ALA A 756 -14.37 -32.79 28.82
N GLU A 757 -14.09 -33.42 29.98
CA GLU A 757 -12.89 -33.12 30.77
C GLU A 757 -11.62 -33.57 30.07
N GLU A 758 -11.62 -34.72 29.41
CA GLU A 758 -10.49 -35.22 28.62
C GLU A 758 -10.12 -34.23 27.48
N LEU A 759 -11.12 -33.77 26.73
CA LEU A 759 -10.91 -32.76 25.68
C LEU A 759 -10.52 -31.41 26.25
N GLN A 760 -10.99 -31.06 27.44
CA GLN A 760 -10.61 -29.82 28.10
C GLN A 760 -9.11 -29.81 28.47
N ARG A 761 -8.56 -30.97 28.92
CA ARG A 761 -7.10 -31.14 29.15
C ARG A 761 -6.32 -31.03 27.84
N LYS A 762 -6.83 -31.65 26.76
CA LYS A 762 -6.22 -31.56 25.43
C LYS A 762 -6.18 -30.11 24.94
N LEU A 763 -7.26 -29.36 25.14
CA LEU A 763 -7.33 -27.93 24.77
C LEU A 763 -6.31 -27.08 25.55
N GLN A 764 -6.05 -27.39 26.82
CA GLN A 764 -5.04 -26.69 27.64
C GLN A 764 -3.62 -26.87 27.13
N ASN A 765 -3.34 -27.97 26.43
CA ASN A 765 -2.01 -28.25 25.85
C ASN A 765 -1.84 -27.63 24.45
N ILE A 766 -2.92 -27.16 23.81
CA ILE A 766 -2.92 -26.53 22.49
C ILE A 766 -2.97 -25.01 22.60
N ASP A 767 -3.67 -24.48 23.63
CA ASP A 767 -3.72 -23.04 23.95
C ASP A 767 -2.39 -22.58 24.63
#